data_64a90a9709dbde641c2142fe78bdf521
#
_entry.id   64a90a9709dbde641c2142fe78bdf521
#
_cell.length_a   1.000
_cell.length_b   1.000
_cell.length_c   1.000
_cell.angle_alpha   90.00
_cell.angle_beta   90.00
_cell.angle_gamma   90.00
#
_symmetry.space_group_name_H-M   'P 1'
#
loop_
_entity.id
_entity.type
_entity.pdbx_description
1 polymer ?
#
loop_
_entity_poly.entity_id
_entity_poly.type
_entity_poly.pdbx_seq_one_letter_code
_entity_poly.pdbx_strand_id
1 'polypeptide(L)'
;MRRMMTSLLLMSFCLMFTAIRVSAQDPPPQEQPAPTAAQRPGFTPPTQEPQPYDKVITKDAKSKKGVFTVHQVKDKYFYEIPKSEFNKEFLWVTQIARTTLGVGYGGQALGNRVVRWERNGTKVHLRNVNYSVVADPKKPIAQAVHAANNDAIIMTFPVAAWGPDDSAVIEVGRLFNTDVFEFSARQRLNASTLDPTRSYIERVSPYPENIEAEASHTYTRMPTPAGLTTSAPTPFAAGGMNPGSATVVLHYSMVRLPEKPMMPRLFDERVGYFSVSQMDYGRDEHKAPERRYITRWRLEKKDPNAELSDPVKPIVYWIDSATPTKWIPYMKRGVEKWQKAFEAAGFKNAIIAKLAPTPEQDPDFSAEDARYSVIRWLPSTIENASGPHIHDPRTGEILDSDIQFYHNIMNLQRDWYFLQVGPLDARAQRLPLPDDLMGTLLEYVVAHEVGHTLGFQHNMKSSSTYPQERVRDREWVHKMGHVATLMDYSRFNYVAQPEDKIDPADLVPGIGPYDVWATAWGYKPIPSAHTPDQEKATLDSWAREQDKTPWYRFSTEGSAGSDPGELTEAVGDADAVKSTALGIKNLQRVAKMLLTATTTQKGEPYDDLSELYGRMLGQWTLEVNHVAAIVGGFDSQQKHIGQDGARFTPVPKARQVEAVKFLNENAFATPTWALDKDMLRRIEPIGALNRIRNAQSSVLNNLLSSSRFARLVEQQAVDGDSAYQPAEFLADVRKGVWTELSAPRLKIDAYRRNLQRAYLDVANNKINGAPQTLPAGFPASLAGLFVTSGDERPFYRAELHALNASVTASLARTTDRATRVHLEGVRDQIAKILDPKFAASSATSGAVRIFGFDERPDVCWPDYVIRP
;
A
#
# COMPACT_ATOMS: atom_id res chain seq x y z
N MET A 1 -18.20 5.33 66.34
CA MET A 1 -18.57 3.95 66.01
C MET A 1 -18.88 3.81 64.55
N ARG A 2 -17.96 4.18 63.65
CA ARG A 2 -18.10 4.00 62.17
C ARG A 2 -16.73 3.97 61.44
N ARG A 3 -15.70 3.42 62.11
CA ARG A 3 -14.35 3.24 61.54
C ARG A 3 -13.68 1.92 61.90
N MET A 4 -14.48 0.89 62.26
CA MET A 4 -13.96 -0.43 62.63
C MET A 4 -14.60 -1.61 61.89
N MET A 5 -15.33 -1.34 60.76
CA MET A 5 -15.93 -2.41 59.94
C MET A 5 -15.37 -2.58 58.52
N THR A 6 -14.33 -1.86 58.21
CA THR A 6 -13.73 -1.93 56.83
C THR A 6 -12.40 -2.70 56.79
N SER A 7 -11.89 -3.18 57.90
CA SER A 7 -10.63 -3.94 57.97
C SER A 7 -10.79 -5.47 58.13
N LEU A 8 -12.02 -5.97 58.17
CA LEU A 8 -12.26 -7.43 58.29
C LEU A 8 -12.72 -8.11 56.99
N LEU A 9 -12.94 -7.38 55.92
CA LEU A 9 -13.35 -7.96 54.62
C LEU A 9 -12.18 -8.14 53.63
N LEU A 10 -10.99 -7.65 53.93
CA LEU A 10 -9.79 -7.83 53.08
C LEU A 10 -8.88 -8.98 53.55
N MET A 11 -9.19 -9.66 54.63
CA MET A 11 -8.39 -10.78 55.15
C MET A 11 -9.02 -12.15 54.89
N SER A 12 -10.20 -12.21 54.28
CA SER A 12 -10.93 -13.47 53.99
C SER A 12 -10.80 -13.93 52.52
N PHE A 13 -10.05 -13.21 51.67
CA PHE A 13 -9.89 -13.56 50.25
C PHE A 13 -8.51 -14.14 49.89
N CYS A 14 -7.62 -14.31 50.89
CA CYS A 14 -6.27 -14.88 50.68
C CYS A 14 -6.09 -16.29 51.23
N LEU A 15 -7.15 -16.99 51.61
CA LEU A 15 -7.06 -18.32 52.28
C LEU A 15 -7.90 -19.41 51.60
N MET A 16 -8.10 -19.34 50.30
CA MET A 16 -8.86 -20.37 49.56
C MET A 16 -8.15 -20.85 48.28
N PHE A 17 -6.84 -21.05 48.32
CA PHE A 17 -6.15 -21.81 47.27
C PHE A 17 -4.91 -22.53 47.80
N THR A 18 -5.15 -23.52 48.71
CA THR A 18 -4.17 -24.59 48.93
C THR A 18 -4.89 -25.80 49.53
N ALA A 19 -5.48 -26.60 48.66
CA ALA A 19 -5.80 -27.98 48.98
C ALA A 19 -5.37 -28.84 47.78
N ILE A 20 -4.08 -29.06 47.66
CA ILE A 20 -3.54 -30.12 46.80
C ILE A 20 -3.54 -31.40 47.62
N ARG A 21 -4.27 -32.37 47.15
CA ARG A 21 -4.28 -33.74 47.69
C ARG A 21 -2.88 -34.35 47.59
N VAL A 22 -2.31 -34.67 48.71
CA VAL A 22 -1.15 -35.57 48.80
C VAL A 22 -1.65 -36.98 48.57
N SER A 23 -1.30 -37.56 47.38
CA SER A 23 -1.41 -38.99 47.17
C SER A 23 -0.12 -39.64 47.63
N ALA A 24 -0.26 -40.80 48.24
CA ALA A 24 0.79 -41.57 48.88
C ALA A 24 2.00 -41.76 47.99
N GLN A 25 3.18 -41.58 48.56
CA GLN A 25 4.48 -41.94 47.96
C GLN A 25 4.63 -43.46 47.89
N ASP A 26 4.90 -43.97 46.70
CA ASP A 26 5.53 -45.26 46.53
C ASP A 26 7.01 -45.20 46.96
N PRO A 27 7.61 -46.27 47.44
CA PRO A 27 8.99 -46.30 47.85
C PRO A 27 9.93 -46.06 46.69
N PRO A 28 11.11 -45.42 46.93
CA PRO A 28 12.02 -45.09 45.87
C PRO A 28 12.58 -46.31 45.15
N PRO A 29 12.70 -46.31 43.84
CA PRO A 29 13.39 -47.35 43.11
C PRO A 29 14.88 -47.37 43.49
N GLN A 30 15.42 -48.56 43.67
CA GLN A 30 16.87 -48.77 43.87
C GLN A 30 17.67 -48.14 42.74
N GLU A 31 18.66 -47.32 43.12
CA GLU A 31 19.67 -46.76 42.21
C GLU A 31 20.41 -47.90 41.47
N GLN A 32 20.16 -48.05 40.19
CA GLN A 32 21.12 -48.70 39.29
C GLN A 32 22.25 -47.70 39.04
N PRO A 33 23.51 -48.12 39.01
CA PRO A 33 24.63 -47.25 38.70
C PRO A 33 24.43 -46.62 37.30
N ALA A 34 24.44 -45.29 37.27
CA ALA A 34 24.36 -44.53 36.02
C ALA A 34 25.45 -45.02 35.04
N PRO A 35 25.13 -45.27 33.76
CA PRO A 35 26.14 -45.49 32.78
C PRO A 35 27.02 -44.24 32.76
N THR A 36 28.32 -44.44 32.89
CA THR A 36 29.37 -43.43 32.76
C THR A 36 29.05 -42.57 31.54
N ALA A 37 28.73 -41.25 31.76
CA ALA A 37 28.54 -40.31 30.70
C ALA A 37 29.79 -40.35 29.82
N ALA A 38 29.68 -40.99 28.65
CA ALA A 38 30.64 -40.78 27.60
C ALA A 38 30.70 -39.26 27.37
N GLN A 39 31.80 -38.66 27.72
CA GLN A 39 32.10 -37.28 27.37
C GLN A 39 31.83 -37.13 25.89
N ARG A 40 30.73 -36.44 25.54
CA ARG A 40 30.57 -35.91 24.18
C ARG A 40 31.83 -35.07 23.93
N PRO A 41 32.59 -35.37 22.85
CA PRO A 41 33.70 -34.54 22.49
C PRO A 41 33.18 -33.10 22.46
N GLY A 42 33.71 -32.22 23.26
CA GLY A 42 33.41 -30.82 23.20
C GLY A 42 33.66 -30.36 21.77
N PHE A 43 32.62 -30.02 21.07
CA PHE A 43 32.70 -29.37 19.77
C PHE A 43 33.24 -27.95 20.04
N THR A 44 34.52 -27.85 20.29
CA THR A 44 35.29 -26.62 20.10
C THR A 44 35.47 -26.53 18.58
N PRO A 45 34.80 -25.59 17.88
CA PRO A 45 35.09 -25.37 16.48
C PRO A 45 36.62 -25.13 16.41
N PRO A 46 37.34 -25.77 15.49
CA PRO A 46 38.77 -25.49 15.36
C PRO A 46 38.89 -23.99 15.15
N THR A 47 39.61 -23.30 16.02
CA THR A 47 40.07 -21.93 15.80
C THR A 47 41.06 -22.02 14.64
N GLN A 48 40.52 -21.84 13.42
CA GLN A 48 41.31 -21.85 12.22
C GLN A 48 42.14 -20.56 12.27
N GLU A 49 43.44 -20.68 12.57
CA GLU A 49 44.32 -19.52 12.46
C GLU A 49 44.34 -19.00 11.01
N PRO A 50 44.42 -17.66 10.82
CA PRO A 50 44.49 -17.10 9.49
C PRO A 50 45.65 -17.68 8.69
N GLN A 51 45.38 -18.12 7.47
CA GLN A 51 46.37 -18.68 6.57
C GLN A 51 47.17 -17.57 5.86
N PRO A 52 48.35 -17.86 5.28
CA PRO A 52 49.00 -16.96 4.36
C PRO A 52 48.05 -16.50 3.23
N TYR A 53 48.13 -15.23 2.87
CA TYR A 53 47.21 -14.60 1.92
C TYR A 53 47.16 -15.34 0.57
N ASP A 54 48.31 -15.73 0.02
CA ASP A 54 48.46 -16.45 -1.25
C ASP A 54 47.89 -17.89 -1.22
N LYS A 55 47.64 -18.42 -0.05
CA LYS A 55 46.96 -19.70 0.13
C LYS A 55 45.44 -19.59 0.08
N VAL A 56 44.89 -18.45 0.44
CA VAL A 56 43.46 -18.18 0.42
C VAL A 56 43.07 -17.51 -0.89
N ILE A 57 43.73 -16.43 -1.25
CA ILE A 57 43.55 -15.72 -2.52
C ILE A 57 44.62 -16.21 -3.49
N THR A 58 44.30 -17.26 -4.18
CA THR A 58 45.18 -17.93 -5.12
C THR A 58 45.33 -17.16 -6.44
N LYS A 59 46.32 -17.49 -7.27
CA LYS A 59 46.62 -16.76 -8.51
C LYS A 59 45.47 -16.81 -9.54
N ASP A 60 44.62 -17.80 -9.44
CA ASP A 60 43.41 -17.96 -10.26
C ASP A 60 42.18 -17.20 -9.72
N ALA A 61 42.32 -16.46 -8.63
CA ALA A 61 41.27 -15.65 -8.07
C ALA A 61 40.84 -14.53 -9.04
N LYS A 62 39.53 -14.38 -9.25
CA LYS A 62 38.93 -13.23 -9.92
C LYS A 62 38.64 -12.15 -8.87
N SER A 63 39.35 -11.03 -8.95
CA SER A 63 39.29 -9.96 -7.95
C SER A 63 38.74 -8.71 -8.59
N LYS A 64 37.77 -8.07 -7.91
CA LYS A 64 37.22 -6.74 -8.27
C LYS A 64 37.31 -5.81 -7.06
N LYS A 65 37.75 -4.58 -7.30
CA LYS A 65 37.85 -3.53 -6.28
C LYS A 65 36.56 -2.69 -6.22
N GLY A 66 36.17 -2.29 -5.02
CA GLY A 66 35.10 -1.39 -4.72
C GLY A 66 35.24 -0.90 -3.30
N VAL A 67 34.13 -0.68 -2.58
CA VAL A 67 34.15 -0.34 -1.15
C VAL A 67 34.88 -1.43 -0.35
N PHE A 68 34.72 -2.70 -0.73
CA PHE A 68 35.62 -3.80 -0.37
C PHE A 68 36.19 -4.40 -1.65
N THR A 69 37.29 -5.15 -1.55
CA THR A 69 37.70 -6.00 -2.66
C THR A 69 36.97 -7.34 -2.54
N VAL A 70 36.32 -7.76 -3.60
CA VAL A 70 35.64 -9.05 -3.69
C VAL A 70 36.50 -10.01 -4.50
N HIS A 71 36.80 -11.17 -3.93
CA HIS A 71 37.53 -12.22 -4.60
C HIS A 71 36.64 -13.44 -4.83
N GLN A 72 36.62 -13.96 -6.04
CA GLN A 72 36.03 -15.26 -6.37
C GLN A 72 37.16 -16.26 -6.61
N VAL A 73 37.23 -17.28 -5.77
CA VAL A 73 38.16 -18.43 -5.89
C VAL A 73 37.31 -19.69 -6.08
N LYS A 74 37.25 -20.17 -7.33
CA LYS A 74 36.33 -21.25 -7.75
C LYS A 74 34.87 -20.85 -7.46
N ASP A 75 34.21 -21.62 -6.60
CA ASP A 75 32.81 -21.41 -6.16
C ASP A 75 32.67 -20.61 -4.85
N LYS A 76 33.78 -20.13 -4.29
CA LYS A 76 33.84 -19.38 -3.05
C LYS A 76 34.01 -17.90 -3.29
N TYR A 77 33.31 -17.08 -2.48
CA TYR A 77 33.42 -15.63 -2.45
C TYR A 77 34.03 -15.17 -1.14
N PHE A 78 34.99 -14.22 -1.25
CA PHE A 78 35.65 -13.61 -0.12
C PHE A 78 35.50 -12.09 -0.18
N TYR A 79 35.28 -11.48 0.97
CA TYR A 79 35.42 -10.04 1.18
C TYR A 79 36.78 -9.77 1.80
N GLU A 80 37.57 -8.95 1.13
CA GLU A 80 38.73 -8.31 1.72
C GLU A 80 38.32 -6.92 2.21
N ILE A 81 38.09 -6.81 3.52
CA ILE A 81 37.59 -5.60 4.18
C ILE A 81 38.79 -4.73 4.58
N PRO A 82 38.94 -3.53 4.00
CA PRO A 82 39.98 -2.59 4.40
C PRO A 82 39.85 -2.19 5.88
N LYS A 83 40.95 -1.97 6.55
CA LYS A 83 40.96 -1.53 7.95
C LYS A 83 40.14 -0.27 8.17
N SER A 84 40.13 0.65 7.20
CA SER A 84 39.37 1.89 7.21
C SER A 84 37.87 1.74 7.16
N GLU A 85 37.33 0.57 6.69
CA GLU A 85 35.91 0.33 6.57
C GLU A 85 35.31 -0.41 7.79
N PHE A 86 36.15 -0.87 8.73
CA PHE A 86 35.62 -1.39 10.00
C PHE A 86 35.01 -0.27 10.84
N ASN A 87 33.91 -0.61 11.52
CA ASN A 87 33.09 0.28 12.35
C ASN A 87 32.36 1.39 11.57
N LYS A 88 32.42 1.40 10.22
CA LYS A 88 31.52 2.21 9.40
C LYS A 88 30.18 1.51 9.23
N GLU A 89 29.18 2.29 8.98
CA GLU A 89 27.81 1.82 8.85
C GLU A 89 27.41 1.73 7.38
N PHE A 90 26.65 0.66 7.08
CA PHE A 90 26.13 0.37 5.76
C PHE A 90 24.62 0.14 5.86
N LEU A 91 23.87 0.68 4.92
CA LEU A 91 22.48 0.29 4.73
C LEU A 91 22.44 -1.03 3.96
N TRP A 92 21.86 -2.06 4.57
CA TRP A 92 21.63 -3.35 3.93
C TRP A 92 20.19 -3.43 3.47
N VAL A 93 19.97 -3.53 2.16
CA VAL A 93 18.68 -3.70 1.53
C VAL A 93 18.55 -5.13 1.01
N THR A 94 17.41 -5.77 1.25
CA THR A 94 17.12 -7.10 0.72
C THR A 94 15.83 -7.08 -0.05
N GLN A 95 15.83 -7.61 -1.27
CA GLN A 95 14.65 -7.72 -2.12
C GLN A 95 14.65 -9.02 -2.94
N ILE A 96 13.48 -9.38 -3.44
CA ILE A 96 13.34 -10.49 -4.39
C ILE A 96 13.60 -9.93 -5.80
N ALA A 97 14.69 -10.36 -6.45
CA ALA A 97 14.97 -9.93 -7.82
C ALA A 97 14.14 -10.72 -8.85
N ARG A 98 14.02 -12.05 -8.67
CA ARG A 98 13.31 -12.96 -9.57
C ARG A 98 12.63 -14.07 -8.80
N THR A 99 11.51 -14.59 -9.33
CA THR A 99 10.78 -15.70 -8.70
C THR A 99 10.40 -16.77 -9.70
N THR A 100 10.11 -17.99 -9.19
CA THR A 100 9.37 -19.00 -9.94
C THR A 100 7.99 -18.47 -10.33
N LEU A 101 7.56 -18.72 -11.55
CA LEU A 101 6.24 -18.33 -12.05
C LEU A 101 5.11 -18.78 -11.10
N GLY A 102 4.21 -17.87 -10.76
CA GLY A 102 3.10 -18.10 -9.83
C GLY A 102 3.46 -18.00 -8.33
N VAL A 103 4.66 -17.55 -7.98
CA VAL A 103 5.11 -17.39 -6.59
C VAL A 103 5.30 -15.89 -6.19
N GLY A 104 4.91 -15.00 -7.02
CA GLY A 104 5.13 -13.56 -6.87
C GLY A 104 5.88 -12.98 -8.06
N TYR A 105 6.54 -11.86 -7.89
CA TYR A 105 7.28 -11.15 -8.94
C TYR A 105 8.53 -10.47 -8.38
N GLY A 106 9.44 -10.06 -9.26
CA GLY A 106 10.65 -9.33 -8.88
C GLY A 106 10.38 -7.90 -8.42
N GLY A 107 11.31 -7.35 -7.63
CA GLY A 107 11.22 -6.00 -7.07
C GLY A 107 10.58 -5.91 -5.68
N GLN A 108 10.15 -7.03 -5.09
CA GLN A 108 9.51 -7.03 -3.77
C GLN A 108 10.54 -6.88 -2.64
N ALA A 109 10.41 -5.82 -1.84
CA ALA A 109 11.25 -5.59 -0.67
C ALA A 109 11.00 -6.64 0.42
N LEU A 110 12.09 -7.05 1.09
CA LEU A 110 12.08 -7.95 2.25
C LEU A 110 12.47 -7.21 3.54
N GLY A 111 13.12 -6.06 3.42
CA GLY A 111 13.46 -5.19 4.53
C GLY A 111 14.82 -4.52 4.38
N ASN A 112 15.01 -3.48 5.18
CA ASN A 112 16.23 -2.69 5.25
C ASN A 112 16.79 -2.73 6.67
N ARG A 113 18.12 -2.67 6.80
CA ARG A 113 18.83 -2.66 8.10
C ARG A 113 20.08 -1.81 8.00
N VAL A 114 20.51 -1.25 9.12
CA VAL A 114 21.88 -0.76 9.21
C VAL A 114 22.75 -1.88 9.74
N VAL A 115 23.86 -2.13 9.07
CA VAL A 115 24.84 -3.10 9.48
C VAL A 115 26.22 -2.48 9.66
N ARG A 116 27.03 -3.09 10.52
CA ARG A 116 28.41 -2.67 10.80
C ARG A 116 29.30 -3.88 10.88
N TRP A 117 30.47 -3.80 10.21
CA TRP A 117 31.50 -4.81 10.28
C TRP A 117 32.47 -4.46 11.42
N GLU A 118 32.64 -5.37 12.38
CA GLU A 118 33.49 -5.18 13.55
C GLU A 118 34.54 -6.24 13.61
N ARG A 119 35.81 -5.84 13.75
CA ARG A 119 36.94 -6.76 13.93
C ARG A 119 37.14 -7.05 15.42
N ASN A 120 37.18 -8.31 15.79
CA ASN A 120 37.52 -8.76 17.15
C ASN A 120 38.55 -9.90 17.07
N GLY A 121 39.84 -9.54 17.21
CA GLY A 121 40.96 -10.46 17.04
C GLY A 121 40.98 -11.12 15.65
N THR A 122 40.86 -12.42 15.58
CA THR A 122 40.79 -13.21 14.34
C THR A 122 39.35 -13.47 13.85
N LYS A 123 38.38 -12.68 14.31
CA LYS A 123 36.96 -12.75 13.91
C LYS A 123 36.48 -11.43 13.41
N VAL A 124 35.54 -11.46 12.45
CA VAL A 124 34.78 -10.32 11.98
C VAL A 124 33.30 -10.59 12.25
N HIS A 125 32.65 -9.65 12.92
CA HIS A 125 31.21 -9.70 13.21
C HIS A 125 30.46 -8.80 12.24
N LEU A 126 29.37 -9.30 11.68
CA LEU A 126 28.33 -8.48 11.04
C LEU A 126 27.27 -8.16 12.10
N ARG A 127 27.15 -6.91 12.46
CA ARG A 127 26.25 -6.45 13.51
C ARG A 127 25.07 -5.67 12.91
N ASN A 128 23.86 -5.91 13.42
CA ASN A 128 22.67 -5.12 13.12
C ASN A 128 22.63 -3.92 14.06
N VAL A 129 22.72 -2.71 13.52
CA VAL A 129 22.68 -1.45 14.29
C VAL A 129 21.24 -0.93 14.31
N ASN A 130 20.74 -0.60 15.49
CA ASN A 130 19.37 -0.16 15.67
C ASN A 130 19.31 1.35 16.01
N TYR A 131 18.59 2.10 15.17
CA TYR A 131 18.34 3.52 15.35
C TYR A 131 16.94 3.86 15.88
N SER A 132 16.12 2.86 16.22
CA SER A 132 14.78 3.11 16.76
C SER A 132 14.79 3.76 18.15
N VAL A 133 15.89 3.61 18.90
CA VAL A 133 16.05 4.20 20.24
C VAL A 133 17.39 4.96 20.26
N VAL A 134 17.32 6.25 20.54
CA VAL A 134 18.49 7.13 20.52
C VAL A 134 18.55 8.03 21.77
N ALA A 135 19.73 8.55 22.03
CA ALA A 135 19.93 9.63 23.00
C ALA A 135 21.15 10.48 22.57
N ASP A 136 21.17 11.74 22.94
CA ASP A 136 22.33 12.62 22.70
C ASP A 136 23.59 12.02 23.42
N PRO A 137 24.64 11.66 22.69
CA PRO A 137 25.84 11.04 23.26
C PRO A 137 26.53 11.89 24.30
N LYS A 138 26.27 13.20 24.35
CA LYS A 138 26.79 14.12 25.36
C LYS A 138 26.01 14.09 26.67
N LYS A 139 24.83 13.47 26.71
CA LYS A 139 23.99 13.38 27.91
C LYS A 139 24.24 12.08 28.67
N PRO A 140 24.20 12.06 30.04
CA PRO A 140 24.39 10.84 30.81
C PRO A 140 23.43 9.69 30.45
N ILE A 141 22.20 10.00 30.06
CA ILE A 141 21.18 9.03 29.65
C ILE A 141 21.63 8.16 28.47
N ALA A 142 22.55 8.63 27.61
CA ALA A 142 23.08 7.86 26.49
C ALA A 142 23.73 6.55 26.96
N GLN A 143 24.40 6.54 28.13
CA GLN A 143 25.00 5.32 28.70
C GLN A 143 23.90 4.29 29.07
N ALA A 144 22.80 4.75 29.65
CA ALA A 144 21.67 3.87 29.99
C ALA A 144 20.96 3.32 28.74
N VAL A 145 20.78 4.16 27.69
CA VAL A 145 20.24 3.72 26.41
C VAL A 145 21.14 2.66 25.77
N HIS A 146 22.45 2.88 25.74
CA HIS A 146 23.42 1.91 25.23
C HIS A 146 23.42 0.61 26.05
N ALA A 147 23.33 0.69 27.38
CA ALA A 147 23.31 -0.49 28.24
C ALA A 147 22.01 -1.32 28.11
N ALA A 148 20.89 -0.67 27.78
CA ALA A 148 19.59 -1.31 27.63
C ALA A 148 19.32 -1.83 26.22
N ASN A 149 20.02 -1.35 25.20
CA ASN A 149 19.77 -1.66 23.76
C ASN A 149 21.06 -2.14 23.11
N ASN A 150 21.29 -3.45 23.15
CA ASN A 150 22.47 -4.04 22.52
C ASN A 150 22.21 -4.42 21.06
N ASP A 151 23.10 -4.00 20.18
CA ASP A 151 23.05 -4.35 18.76
C ASP A 151 23.30 -5.86 18.57
N ALA A 152 22.41 -6.54 17.83
CA ALA A 152 22.51 -7.99 17.61
C ALA A 152 23.65 -8.33 16.64
N ILE A 153 24.35 -9.43 16.89
CA ILE A 153 25.29 -10.01 15.92
C ILE A 153 24.50 -10.91 14.97
N ILE A 154 24.42 -10.53 13.69
CA ILE A 154 23.78 -11.32 12.63
C ILE A 154 24.61 -12.57 12.34
N MET A 155 25.93 -12.39 12.11
CA MET A 155 26.84 -13.46 11.79
C MET A 155 28.26 -13.15 12.20
N THR A 156 29.06 -14.21 12.48
CA THR A 156 30.48 -14.11 12.77
C THR A 156 31.28 -14.92 11.76
N PHE A 157 32.33 -14.31 11.24
CA PHE A 157 33.24 -14.89 10.25
C PHE A 157 34.65 -15.04 10.84
N PRO A 158 35.31 -16.20 10.72
CA PRO A 158 36.73 -16.29 10.98
C PRO A 158 37.51 -15.53 9.89
N VAL A 159 38.56 -14.82 10.26
CA VAL A 159 39.49 -14.24 9.29
C VAL A 159 40.24 -15.41 8.63
N ALA A 160 40.09 -15.53 7.32
CA ALA A 160 40.74 -16.60 6.54
C ALA A 160 42.21 -16.28 6.26
N ALA A 161 42.54 -14.99 6.02
CA ALA A 161 43.87 -14.46 5.84
C ALA A 161 43.90 -12.96 6.16
N TRP A 162 45.11 -12.44 6.44
CA TRP A 162 45.39 -11.02 6.49
C TRP A 162 45.91 -10.57 5.13
N GLY A 163 45.28 -9.55 4.55
CA GLY A 163 45.70 -8.97 3.30
C GLY A 163 46.57 -7.73 3.48
N PRO A 164 46.88 -7.01 2.38
CA PRO A 164 47.62 -5.74 2.44
C PRO A 164 47.00 -4.73 3.42
N ASP A 165 47.84 -3.86 4.01
CA ASP A 165 47.39 -2.77 4.90
C ASP A 165 46.52 -3.21 6.09
N ASP A 166 46.76 -4.44 6.61
CA ASP A 166 46.00 -5.04 7.71
C ASP A 166 44.49 -5.21 7.39
N SER A 167 44.15 -5.44 6.10
CA SER A 167 42.82 -5.83 5.66
C SER A 167 42.48 -7.24 6.13
N ALA A 168 41.19 -7.53 6.38
CA ALA A 168 40.75 -8.87 6.77
C ALA A 168 40.01 -9.56 5.62
N VAL A 169 40.48 -10.75 5.25
CA VAL A 169 39.83 -11.61 4.25
C VAL A 169 38.90 -12.59 4.97
N ILE A 170 37.61 -12.55 4.63
CA ILE A 170 36.57 -13.44 5.18
C ILE A 170 35.81 -14.17 4.07
N GLU A 171 35.46 -15.44 4.26
CA GLU A 171 34.62 -16.20 3.33
C GLU A 171 33.12 -15.87 3.62
N VAL A 172 32.41 -15.33 2.63
CA VAL A 172 31.01 -14.87 2.80
C VAL A 172 29.97 -15.85 2.28
N GLY A 173 30.36 -17.04 1.87
CA GLY A 173 29.46 -18.07 1.31
C GLY A 173 28.27 -18.35 2.23
N ARG A 174 28.48 -18.48 3.53
CA ARG A 174 27.39 -18.75 4.48
C ARG A 174 26.38 -17.60 4.58
N LEU A 175 26.80 -16.36 4.37
CA LEU A 175 25.90 -15.19 4.43
C LEU A 175 24.82 -15.24 3.35
N PHE A 176 25.17 -15.75 2.17
CA PHE A 176 24.30 -15.74 1.00
C PHE A 176 23.74 -17.12 0.61
N ASN A 177 24.28 -18.24 1.13
CA ASN A 177 23.80 -19.58 0.81
C ASN A 177 22.92 -20.20 1.89
N THR A 178 22.70 -19.50 3.01
CA THR A 178 21.85 -19.98 4.10
C THR A 178 20.67 -19.02 4.33
N ASP A 179 19.64 -19.52 4.99
CA ASP A 179 18.45 -18.70 5.32
C ASP A 179 18.72 -17.88 6.57
N VAL A 180 19.46 -16.77 6.40
CA VAL A 180 19.71 -15.82 7.49
C VAL A 180 18.39 -15.13 7.81
N PHE A 181 17.94 -15.26 9.05
CA PHE A 181 16.60 -14.80 9.49
C PHE A 181 16.31 -13.34 9.11
N GLU A 182 17.31 -12.48 9.28
CA GLU A 182 17.24 -11.06 9.01
C GLU A 182 17.03 -10.70 7.53
N PHE A 183 17.34 -11.63 6.62
CA PHE A 183 17.34 -11.45 5.17
C PHE A 183 16.42 -12.45 4.45
N SER A 184 15.64 -13.21 5.21
CA SER A 184 14.89 -14.36 4.71
C SER A 184 13.64 -13.97 3.93
N ALA A 185 13.42 -14.61 2.78
CA ALA A 185 12.18 -14.52 2.04
C ALA A 185 11.07 -15.46 2.55
N ARG A 186 11.38 -16.31 3.52
CA ARG A 186 10.50 -17.41 3.95
C ARG A 186 9.11 -16.97 4.34
N GLN A 187 8.99 -15.91 5.14
CA GLN A 187 7.67 -15.39 5.57
C GLN A 187 6.88 -14.85 4.38
N ARG A 188 7.54 -14.09 3.50
CA ARG A 188 6.91 -13.51 2.32
C ARG A 188 6.38 -14.57 1.36
N LEU A 189 7.09 -15.69 1.23
CA LEU A 189 6.74 -16.79 0.35
C LEU A 189 5.79 -17.82 0.99
N ASN A 190 5.45 -17.65 2.27
CA ASN A 190 4.77 -18.68 3.07
C ASN A 190 5.44 -20.05 2.94
N ALA A 191 6.77 -20.05 3.06
CA ALA A 191 7.61 -21.22 2.84
C ALA A 191 8.08 -21.84 4.16
N SER A 192 8.48 -23.11 4.11
CA SER A 192 8.89 -23.90 5.27
C SER A 192 10.39 -23.78 5.53
N THR A 193 11.21 -24.36 4.69
CA THR A 193 12.67 -24.43 4.88
C THR A 193 13.42 -24.17 3.58
N LEU A 194 14.63 -23.60 3.69
CA LEU A 194 15.56 -23.50 2.59
C LEU A 194 16.17 -24.87 2.29
N ASP A 195 16.30 -25.21 1.01
CA ASP A 195 17.05 -26.36 0.54
C ASP A 195 18.48 -25.92 0.14
N PRO A 196 19.49 -26.22 0.95
CA PRO A 196 20.84 -25.75 0.68
C PRO A 196 21.48 -26.42 -0.54
N THR A 197 20.94 -27.56 -0.99
CA THR A 197 21.47 -28.26 -2.17
C THR A 197 21.04 -27.62 -3.48
N ARG A 198 20.01 -26.79 -3.43
CA ARG A 198 19.46 -26.04 -4.55
C ARG A 198 19.56 -24.51 -4.34
N SER A 199 20.53 -24.08 -3.51
CA SER A 199 20.77 -22.66 -3.19
C SER A 199 22.26 -22.34 -3.40
N TYR A 200 22.53 -21.24 -4.10
CA TYR A 200 23.90 -20.84 -4.45
C TYR A 200 23.98 -19.34 -4.75
N ILE A 201 25.20 -18.80 -4.66
CA ILE A 201 25.49 -17.40 -5.04
C ILE A 201 25.58 -17.31 -6.56
N GLU A 202 24.78 -16.45 -7.17
CA GLU A 202 24.88 -16.19 -8.62
C GLU A 202 26.03 -15.22 -8.94
N ARG A 203 26.10 -14.12 -8.19
CA ARG A 203 27.15 -13.10 -8.34
C ARG A 203 27.35 -12.27 -7.10
N VAL A 204 28.53 -11.68 -6.99
CA VAL A 204 28.85 -10.60 -6.04
C VAL A 204 29.66 -9.53 -6.78
N SER A 205 29.16 -8.30 -6.78
CA SER A 205 29.76 -7.18 -7.51
C SER A 205 30.01 -6.00 -6.57
N PRO A 206 31.27 -5.63 -6.40
CA PRO A 206 31.63 -4.44 -5.63
C PRO A 206 31.62 -3.19 -6.50
N TYR A 207 31.14 -2.09 -5.93
CA TYR A 207 31.17 -0.73 -6.49
C TYR A 207 31.85 0.23 -5.51
N PRO A 208 32.15 1.48 -5.89
CA PRO A 208 32.84 2.41 -5.00
C PRO A 208 32.13 2.71 -3.67
N GLU A 209 30.80 2.62 -3.62
CA GLU A 209 30.02 2.95 -2.44
C GLU A 209 29.08 1.82 -1.99
N ASN A 210 29.00 0.72 -2.76
CA ASN A 210 28.11 -0.43 -2.44
C ASN A 210 28.70 -1.76 -2.86
N ILE A 211 28.11 -2.83 -2.35
CA ILE A 211 28.33 -4.21 -2.79
C ILE A 211 26.96 -4.82 -3.07
N GLU A 212 26.82 -5.39 -4.27
CA GLU A 212 25.64 -6.09 -4.70
C GLU A 212 25.88 -7.61 -4.75
N ALA A 213 24.99 -8.37 -4.17
CA ALA A 213 25.03 -9.82 -4.25
C ALA A 213 23.66 -10.39 -4.69
N GLU A 214 23.71 -11.40 -5.56
CA GLU A 214 22.53 -12.20 -5.91
C GLU A 214 22.76 -13.65 -5.53
N ALA A 215 21.75 -14.24 -4.90
CA ALA A 215 21.76 -15.65 -4.57
C ALA A 215 20.41 -16.32 -4.89
N SER A 216 20.48 -17.45 -5.57
CA SER A 216 19.33 -18.34 -5.78
C SER A 216 19.03 -19.10 -4.51
N HIS A 217 17.82 -18.95 -3.98
CA HIS A 217 17.31 -19.66 -2.82
C HIS A 217 16.11 -20.52 -3.22
N THR A 218 16.17 -21.82 -2.94
CA THR A 218 15.03 -22.71 -3.14
C THR A 218 14.41 -23.08 -1.81
N TYR A 219 13.17 -22.71 -1.61
CA TYR A 219 12.39 -23.02 -0.42
C TYR A 219 11.40 -24.14 -0.68
N THR A 220 11.23 -25.04 0.29
CA THR A 220 10.10 -25.97 0.31
C THR A 220 8.85 -25.23 0.78
N ARG A 221 7.71 -25.49 0.14
CA ARG A 221 6.44 -24.88 0.53
C ARG A 221 5.66 -25.78 1.47
N MET A 222 4.96 -25.21 2.42
CA MET A 222 3.99 -25.98 3.20
C MET A 222 2.82 -26.41 2.30
N PRO A 223 2.36 -27.68 2.39
CA PRO A 223 1.13 -28.07 1.73
C PRO A 223 -0.01 -27.17 2.22
N THR A 224 -0.67 -26.49 1.30
CA THR A 224 -1.90 -25.77 1.65
C THR A 224 -2.96 -26.83 1.98
N PRO A 225 -3.60 -26.80 3.14
CA PRO A 225 -4.68 -27.73 3.45
C PRO A 225 -5.75 -27.65 2.35
N ALA A 226 -6.19 -28.80 1.86
CA ALA A 226 -7.26 -28.88 0.86
C ALA A 226 -8.49 -28.16 1.38
N GLY A 227 -8.90 -27.06 0.74
CA GLY A 227 -10.03 -26.23 1.14
C GLY A 227 -9.72 -24.77 1.47
N LEU A 228 -8.44 -24.38 1.60
CA LEU A 228 -7.99 -22.99 1.80
C LEU A 228 -7.20 -22.50 0.58
N THR A 229 -7.82 -22.46 -0.59
CA THR A 229 -7.29 -21.73 -1.74
C THR A 229 -7.66 -20.25 -1.56
N THR A 230 -6.78 -19.47 -0.93
CA THR A 230 -6.94 -18.03 -0.72
C THR A 230 -6.45 -17.18 -1.90
N SER A 231 -6.16 -17.79 -3.04
CA SER A 231 -5.82 -17.05 -4.26
C SER A 231 -6.63 -17.61 -5.42
N ALA A 232 -7.40 -16.74 -6.08
CA ALA A 232 -7.95 -17.05 -7.37
C ALA A 232 -6.82 -17.52 -8.30
N PRO A 233 -7.04 -18.54 -9.14
CA PRO A 233 -6.03 -18.98 -10.09
C PRO A 233 -5.67 -17.81 -11.01
N THR A 234 -4.39 -17.47 -11.10
CA THR A 234 -3.91 -16.55 -12.12
C THR A 234 -4.22 -17.16 -13.49
N PRO A 235 -4.56 -16.39 -14.54
CA PRO A 235 -4.88 -16.90 -15.86
C PRO A 235 -3.75 -17.76 -16.48
N PHE A 236 -2.54 -17.68 -15.96
CA PHE A 236 -1.37 -18.47 -16.35
C PHE A 236 -1.12 -19.71 -15.48
N ALA A 237 -1.96 -20.00 -14.51
CA ALA A 237 -1.97 -21.29 -13.84
C ALA A 237 -2.71 -22.36 -14.68
N ALA A 238 -2.40 -22.41 -15.99
CA ALA A 238 -2.75 -23.53 -16.83
C ALA A 238 -1.98 -24.74 -16.32
N GLY A 239 -2.61 -25.50 -15.45
CA GLY A 239 -2.05 -26.75 -14.93
C GLY A 239 -1.83 -26.79 -13.44
N GLY A 240 -2.77 -26.32 -12.60
CA GLY A 240 -3.02 -26.77 -11.22
C GLY A 240 -1.84 -27.14 -10.32
N MET A 241 -0.62 -26.77 -10.62
CA MET A 241 0.56 -27.10 -9.86
C MET A 241 0.89 -25.98 -8.88
N ASN A 242 0.50 -26.21 -7.65
CA ASN A 242 1.13 -25.51 -6.53
C ASN A 242 2.53 -26.14 -6.42
N PRO A 243 3.62 -25.49 -6.88
CA PRO A 243 4.92 -26.13 -6.89
C PRO A 243 5.33 -26.43 -5.44
N GLY A 244 5.73 -27.67 -5.16
CA GLY A 244 6.19 -28.10 -3.83
C GLY A 244 7.44 -27.38 -3.35
N SER A 245 8.04 -26.56 -4.22
CA SER A 245 9.17 -25.68 -3.91
C SER A 245 9.08 -24.37 -4.70
N ALA A 246 9.64 -23.30 -4.15
CA ALA A 246 9.79 -22.00 -4.79
C ALA A 246 11.27 -21.64 -4.87
N THR A 247 11.78 -21.38 -6.07
CA THR A 247 13.11 -20.80 -6.26
C THR A 247 12.97 -19.30 -6.49
N VAL A 248 13.65 -18.52 -5.67
CA VAL A 248 13.73 -17.05 -5.78
C VAL A 248 15.18 -16.62 -5.84
N VAL A 249 15.45 -15.56 -6.58
CA VAL A 249 16.75 -14.90 -6.52
C VAL A 249 16.60 -13.72 -5.56
N LEU A 250 17.36 -13.77 -4.48
CA LEU A 250 17.46 -12.68 -3.53
C LEU A 250 18.56 -11.72 -3.98
N HIS A 251 18.26 -10.45 -3.96
CA HIS A 251 19.21 -9.37 -4.19
C HIS A 251 19.50 -8.67 -2.86
N TYR A 252 20.78 -8.56 -2.58
CA TYR A 252 21.31 -7.90 -1.39
C TYR A 252 22.16 -6.73 -1.83
N SER A 253 21.75 -5.52 -1.42
CA SER A 253 22.50 -4.30 -1.64
C SER A 253 23.03 -3.80 -0.31
N MET A 254 24.35 -3.60 -0.20
CA MET A 254 25.00 -3.05 0.98
C MET A 254 25.63 -1.71 0.62
N VAL A 255 24.97 -0.60 0.95
CA VAL A 255 25.33 0.77 0.60
C VAL A 255 25.99 1.46 1.78
N ARG A 256 27.14 2.09 1.57
CA ARG A 256 27.84 2.84 2.62
C ARG A 256 27.05 4.08 3.01
N LEU A 257 26.76 4.25 4.31
CA LEU A 257 26.10 5.44 4.80
C LEU A 257 27.04 6.67 4.78
N PRO A 258 26.51 7.88 4.56
CA PRO A 258 27.31 9.10 4.57
C PRO A 258 28.05 9.30 5.90
N GLU A 259 29.37 9.60 5.83
CA GLU A 259 30.15 9.89 7.03
C GLU A 259 29.68 11.15 7.75
N LYS A 260 29.18 12.13 6.99
CA LYS A 260 28.52 13.34 7.52
C LYS A 260 27.03 13.25 7.22
N PRO A 261 26.22 12.82 8.19
CA PRO A 261 24.78 12.76 8.02
C PRO A 261 24.18 14.12 7.62
N MET A 262 23.16 14.11 6.76
CA MET A 262 22.38 15.30 6.41
C MET A 262 21.69 15.86 7.65
N MET A 263 21.52 17.18 7.77
CA MET A 263 20.64 17.76 8.78
C MET A 263 19.20 17.29 8.50
N PRO A 264 18.59 16.50 9.40
CA PRO A 264 17.23 16.00 9.18
C PRO A 264 16.22 17.14 9.29
N ARG A 265 15.06 16.99 8.63
CA ARG A 265 13.91 17.90 8.77
C ARG A 265 12.79 17.18 9.49
N LEU A 266 12.18 17.83 10.47
CA LEU A 266 11.07 17.27 11.23
C LEU A 266 9.89 16.95 10.31
N PHE A 267 9.28 15.81 10.57
CA PHE A 267 8.03 15.38 9.93
C PHE A 267 6.85 16.19 10.49
N ASP A 268 5.89 16.44 9.64
CA ASP A 268 4.61 17.05 10.00
C ASP A 268 3.48 16.28 9.28
N GLU A 269 2.53 15.74 10.02
CA GLU A 269 1.43 14.93 9.46
C GLU A 269 0.46 15.73 8.58
N ARG A 270 0.61 17.04 8.52
CA ARG A 270 -0.12 17.93 7.60
C ARG A 270 0.52 18.01 6.23
N VAL A 271 1.74 17.44 6.06
CA VAL A 271 2.50 17.48 4.80
C VAL A 271 2.97 16.06 4.45
N GLY A 272 2.63 15.60 3.27
CA GLY A 272 2.70 14.21 2.85
C GLY A 272 4.10 13.69 2.49
N TYR A 273 5.02 13.62 3.46
CA TYR A 273 6.32 12.99 3.28
C TYR A 273 6.38 11.62 3.95
N PHE A 274 7.12 10.66 3.36
CA PHE A 274 7.61 9.50 4.09
C PHE A 274 8.55 9.94 5.21
N SER A 275 8.71 9.11 6.23
CA SER A 275 9.53 9.48 7.38
C SER A 275 10.24 8.29 8.01
N VAL A 276 11.37 8.58 8.66
CA VAL A 276 12.02 7.71 9.64
C VAL A 276 11.60 8.13 11.04
N SER A 277 11.51 7.18 11.97
CA SER A 277 11.16 7.49 13.37
C SER A 277 12.17 6.95 14.36
N GLN A 278 12.38 7.69 15.46
CA GLN A 278 13.31 7.36 16.53
C GLN A 278 12.70 7.78 17.87
N MET A 279 12.80 6.92 18.90
CA MET A 279 12.47 7.26 20.28
C MET A 279 13.67 7.96 20.91
N ASP A 280 13.57 9.27 21.19
CA ASP A 280 14.68 10.11 21.66
C ASP A 280 14.61 10.29 23.20
N TYR A 281 15.43 9.53 23.91
CA TYR A 281 15.59 9.66 25.37
C TYR A 281 16.49 10.84 25.79
N GLY A 282 17.12 11.51 24.86
CA GLY A 282 17.94 12.72 25.12
C GLY A 282 17.10 13.98 25.35
N ARG A 283 15.78 13.90 25.37
CA ARG A 283 14.84 15.01 25.60
C ARG A 283 14.45 15.10 27.06
N ASP A 284 13.99 16.28 27.47
CA ASP A 284 13.60 16.55 28.87
C ASP A 284 12.10 16.31 29.14
N GLU A 285 11.34 15.77 28.17
CA GLU A 285 9.94 15.41 28.31
C GLU A 285 9.76 14.21 29.27
N HIS A 286 8.63 14.15 30.00
CA HIS A 286 8.32 13.06 30.93
C HIS A 286 8.14 11.70 30.25
N LYS A 287 7.85 11.70 28.94
CA LYS A 287 7.81 10.53 28.07
C LYS A 287 8.80 10.77 26.94
N ALA A 288 9.65 9.78 26.65
CA ALA A 288 10.52 9.86 25.48
C ALA A 288 9.67 10.12 24.24
N PRO A 289 9.87 11.24 23.53
CA PRO A 289 9.11 11.54 22.33
C PRO A 289 9.55 10.68 21.16
N GLU A 290 8.62 10.31 20.31
CA GLU A 290 8.91 9.83 18.98
C GLU A 290 9.32 11.03 18.12
N ARG A 291 10.53 10.98 17.61
CA ARG A 291 11.06 11.98 16.67
C ARG A 291 10.96 11.41 15.28
N ARG A 292 10.22 12.08 14.40
CA ARG A 292 10.09 11.69 13.01
C ARG A 292 10.78 12.71 12.12
N TYR A 293 11.50 12.20 11.10
CA TYR A 293 12.19 13.02 10.12
C TYR A 293 11.74 12.62 8.72
N ILE A 294 11.47 13.60 7.83
CA ILE A 294 11.05 13.31 6.47
C ILE A 294 12.17 12.66 5.67
N THR A 295 11.82 11.79 4.73
CA THR A 295 12.76 11.33 3.71
C THR A 295 12.86 12.36 2.60
N ARG A 296 14.09 12.71 2.21
CA ARG A 296 14.34 13.67 1.12
C ARG A 296 15.77 13.57 0.60
N TRP A 297 16.01 14.02 -0.63
CA TRP A 297 17.36 14.18 -1.16
C TRP A 297 18.10 15.32 -0.47
N ARG A 298 19.41 15.19 -0.34
CA ARG A 298 20.28 16.29 0.08
C ARG A 298 20.43 17.27 -1.08
N LEU A 299 19.83 18.46 -0.97
CA LEU A 299 20.02 19.56 -1.90
C LEU A 299 20.60 20.75 -1.17
N GLU A 300 21.78 21.18 -1.60
CA GLU A 300 22.50 22.33 -1.08
C GLU A 300 22.75 23.32 -2.23
N LYS A 301 22.50 24.61 -2.02
CA LYS A 301 22.73 25.62 -3.05
C LYS A 301 24.21 25.81 -3.31
N LYS A 302 24.64 25.92 -4.57
CA LYS A 302 25.99 26.35 -4.94
C LYS A 302 26.28 27.76 -4.49
N ASP A 303 25.29 28.66 -4.63
CA ASP A 303 25.30 30.01 -4.07
C ASP A 303 24.19 30.11 -3.01
N PRO A 304 24.55 30.03 -1.72
CA PRO A 304 23.60 30.11 -0.61
C PRO A 304 22.80 31.41 -0.55
N ASN A 305 23.34 32.49 -1.12
CA ASN A 305 22.74 33.82 -1.07
C ASN A 305 21.81 34.11 -2.27
N ALA A 306 21.90 33.33 -3.34
CA ALA A 306 21.04 33.50 -4.49
C ALA A 306 19.61 33.03 -4.16
N GLU A 307 18.61 33.78 -4.61
CA GLU A 307 17.19 33.33 -4.49
C GLU A 307 17.00 32.03 -5.24
N LEU A 308 17.52 31.91 -6.45
CA LEU A 308 17.48 30.72 -7.29
C LEU A 308 18.92 30.29 -7.66
N SER A 309 19.34 29.10 -7.24
CA SER A 309 20.70 28.58 -7.44
C SER A 309 20.67 27.16 -8.01
N ASP A 310 21.70 26.78 -8.76
CA ASP A 310 21.97 25.37 -9.01
C ASP A 310 22.26 24.64 -7.70
N PRO A 311 21.89 23.35 -7.56
CA PRO A 311 22.36 22.53 -6.43
C PRO A 311 23.83 22.16 -6.59
N VAL A 312 24.51 21.89 -5.50
CA VAL A 312 25.89 21.34 -5.50
C VAL A 312 25.90 19.99 -6.23
N LYS A 313 24.92 19.12 -5.94
CA LYS A 313 24.68 17.84 -6.61
C LYS A 313 23.21 17.78 -7.03
N PRO A 314 22.89 17.74 -8.33
CA PRO A 314 21.51 17.54 -8.78
C PRO A 314 21.06 16.11 -8.57
N ILE A 315 19.74 15.90 -8.50
CA ILE A 315 19.10 14.58 -8.55
C ILE A 315 19.12 14.14 -10.02
N VAL A 316 19.70 12.97 -10.30
CA VAL A 316 19.84 12.48 -11.68
C VAL A 316 19.22 11.10 -11.80
N TYR A 317 18.25 10.96 -12.70
CA TYR A 317 17.69 9.67 -13.09
C TYR A 317 18.26 9.22 -14.43
N TRP A 318 18.72 7.97 -14.47
CA TRP A 318 19.21 7.33 -15.68
C TRP A 318 18.10 6.45 -16.26
N ILE A 319 17.70 6.69 -17.50
CA ILE A 319 16.72 5.88 -18.21
C ILE A 319 17.43 4.64 -18.75
N ASP A 320 16.95 3.46 -18.34
CA ASP A 320 17.51 2.16 -18.75
C ASP A 320 17.58 2.03 -20.28
N SER A 321 18.69 1.53 -20.79
CA SER A 321 18.90 1.26 -22.22
C SER A 321 17.93 0.20 -22.78
N ALA A 322 17.29 -0.62 -21.95
CA ALA A 322 16.24 -1.54 -22.34
C ALA A 322 14.89 -0.84 -22.64
N THR A 323 14.75 0.44 -22.29
CA THR A 323 13.53 1.20 -22.56
C THR A 323 13.30 1.33 -24.07
N PRO A 324 12.10 0.98 -24.62
CA PRO A 324 11.80 1.18 -26.01
C PRO A 324 12.03 2.63 -26.44
N THR A 325 12.82 2.84 -27.49
CA THR A 325 13.33 4.16 -27.91
C THR A 325 12.24 5.21 -28.07
N LYS A 326 11.04 4.83 -28.55
CA LYS A 326 9.91 5.74 -28.72
C LYS A 326 9.37 6.33 -27.41
N TRP A 327 9.60 5.68 -26.25
CA TRP A 327 9.14 6.13 -24.95
C TRP A 327 10.15 7.00 -24.19
N ILE A 328 11.43 6.96 -24.54
CA ILE A 328 12.51 7.71 -23.87
C ILE A 328 12.20 9.21 -23.74
N PRO A 329 11.71 9.93 -24.78
CA PRO A 329 11.41 11.35 -24.64
C PRO A 329 10.32 11.66 -23.61
N TYR A 330 9.34 10.78 -23.47
CA TYR A 330 8.26 10.94 -22.51
C TYR A 330 8.73 10.68 -21.07
N MET A 331 9.53 9.63 -20.87
CA MET A 331 10.13 9.34 -19.57
C MET A 331 11.00 10.51 -19.09
N LYS A 332 11.82 11.06 -19.99
CA LYS A 332 12.64 12.24 -19.68
C LYS A 332 11.78 13.42 -19.21
N ARG A 333 10.72 13.75 -19.95
CA ARG A 333 9.81 14.83 -19.56
C ARG A 333 9.10 14.56 -18.24
N GLY A 334 8.71 13.30 -17.96
CA GLY A 334 8.11 12.91 -16.69
C GLY A 334 9.00 13.23 -15.50
N VAL A 335 10.28 12.92 -15.57
CA VAL A 335 11.28 13.28 -14.55
C VAL A 335 11.41 14.80 -14.44
N GLU A 336 11.64 15.49 -15.54
CA GLU A 336 11.97 16.92 -15.57
C GLU A 336 10.78 17.83 -15.23
N LYS A 337 9.53 17.31 -15.23
CA LYS A 337 8.35 18.07 -14.80
C LYS A 337 8.46 18.61 -13.37
N TRP A 338 9.16 17.90 -12.48
CA TRP A 338 9.37 18.32 -11.09
C TRP A 338 10.26 19.56 -10.93
N GLN A 339 10.99 19.97 -11.98
CA GLN A 339 11.84 21.14 -11.95
C GLN A 339 11.08 22.40 -11.49
N LYS A 340 9.84 22.59 -11.96
CA LYS A 340 8.94 23.69 -11.54
C LYS A 340 8.73 23.75 -10.02
N ALA A 341 8.59 22.57 -9.39
CA ALA A 341 8.41 22.50 -7.93
C ALA A 341 9.71 22.83 -7.18
N PHE A 342 10.86 22.41 -7.70
CA PHE A 342 12.17 22.75 -7.13
C PHE A 342 12.52 24.25 -7.28
N GLU A 343 12.06 24.92 -8.34
CA GLU A 343 12.25 26.37 -8.49
C GLU A 343 11.56 27.14 -7.36
N ALA A 344 10.37 26.70 -6.93
CA ALA A 344 9.70 27.28 -5.77
C ALA A 344 10.47 27.05 -4.46
N ALA A 345 11.25 25.98 -4.39
CA ALA A 345 12.16 25.71 -3.27
C ALA A 345 13.51 26.47 -3.39
N GLY A 346 13.74 27.21 -4.49
CA GLY A 346 14.95 28.00 -4.74
C GLY A 346 16.06 27.27 -5.47
N PHE A 347 15.74 26.20 -6.22
CA PHE A 347 16.71 25.41 -6.99
C PHE A 347 16.36 25.34 -8.47
N LYS A 348 17.24 25.79 -9.35
CA LYS A 348 17.20 25.53 -10.78
C LYS A 348 18.07 24.32 -11.11
N ASN A 349 17.72 23.59 -12.20
CA ASN A 349 18.45 22.38 -12.62
C ASN A 349 18.61 21.33 -11.49
N ALA A 350 17.60 21.24 -10.63
CA ALA A 350 17.66 20.37 -9.46
C ALA A 350 17.47 18.89 -9.79
N ILE A 351 16.69 18.60 -10.84
CA ILE A 351 16.37 17.25 -11.26
C ILE A 351 16.58 17.09 -12.78
N ILE A 352 17.25 16.01 -13.18
CA ILE A 352 17.72 15.81 -14.55
C ILE A 352 17.50 14.34 -14.94
N ALA A 353 17.01 14.10 -16.17
CA ALA A 353 16.98 12.77 -16.77
C ALA A 353 18.08 12.59 -17.82
N LYS A 354 18.77 11.46 -17.77
CA LYS A 354 19.80 11.06 -18.72
C LYS A 354 19.50 9.66 -19.26
N LEU A 355 19.93 9.38 -20.47
CA LEU A 355 19.94 8.02 -21.00
C LEU A 355 21.16 7.28 -20.44
N ALA A 356 20.95 6.06 -19.95
CA ALA A 356 22.03 5.19 -19.54
C ALA A 356 23.01 4.96 -20.71
N PRO A 357 24.33 5.07 -20.50
CA PRO A 357 25.31 4.82 -21.55
C PRO A 357 25.26 3.37 -21.99
N THR A 358 25.60 3.11 -23.25
CA THR A 358 25.81 1.74 -23.71
C THR A 358 27.14 1.19 -23.17
N PRO A 359 27.33 -0.14 -23.14
CA PRO A 359 28.60 -0.74 -22.71
C PRO A 359 29.84 -0.27 -23.48
N GLU A 360 29.65 0.20 -24.74
CA GLU A 360 30.72 0.76 -25.55
C GLU A 360 31.06 2.20 -25.16
N GLN A 361 30.10 2.96 -24.62
CA GLN A 361 30.28 4.34 -24.17
C GLN A 361 30.89 4.42 -22.78
N ASP A 362 30.44 3.53 -21.88
CA ASP A 362 30.94 3.42 -20.50
C ASP A 362 30.83 1.95 -20.05
N PRO A 363 31.91 1.18 -20.15
CA PRO A 363 31.92 -0.23 -19.74
C PRO A 363 31.83 -0.42 -18.21
N ASP A 364 32.07 0.63 -17.42
CA ASP A 364 32.02 0.60 -15.98
C ASP A 364 30.65 1.04 -15.40
N PHE A 365 29.78 1.56 -16.26
CA PHE A 365 28.41 1.91 -15.85
C PHE A 365 27.62 0.65 -15.49
N SER A 366 26.94 0.71 -14.35
CA SER A 366 26.02 -0.34 -13.92
C SER A 366 24.79 0.28 -13.27
N ALA A 367 23.62 -0.23 -13.63
CA ALA A 367 22.37 0.12 -12.95
C ALA A 367 22.33 -0.41 -11.48
N GLU A 368 23.31 -1.20 -11.09
CA GLU A 368 23.42 -1.71 -9.70
C GLU A 368 24.36 -0.85 -8.85
N ASP A 369 24.98 0.18 -9.41
CA ASP A 369 25.86 1.09 -8.68
C ASP A 369 25.01 2.17 -8.02
N ALA A 370 24.97 2.20 -6.69
CA ALA A 370 24.14 3.12 -5.88
C ALA A 370 24.43 4.61 -6.10
N ARG A 371 25.42 4.95 -6.94
CA ARG A 371 25.65 6.32 -7.39
C ARG A 371 24.68 6.77 -8.48
N TYR A 372 23.94 5.84 -9.09
CA TYR A 372 23.06 6.04 -10.25
C TYR A 372 21.64 5.55 -9.99
N SER A 373 20.72 6.45 -9.75
CA SER A 373 19.30 6.12 -9.69
C SER A 373 18.75 5.85 -11.09
N VAL A 374 18.11 4.70 -11.30
CA VAL A 374 17.73 4.20 -12.62
C VAL A 374 16.22 4.00 -12.74
N ILE A 375 15.64 4.40 -13.87
CA ILE A 375 14.28 4.01 -14.27
C ILE A 375 14.40 2.73 -15.08
N ARG A 376 14.06 1.59 -14.48
CA ARG A 376 14.21 0.26 -15.06
C ARG A 376 12.98 -0.14 -15.86
N TRP A 377 13.17 -0.52 -17.13
CA TRP A 377 12.09 -1.08 -17.94
C TRP A 377 12.03 -2.60 -17.76
N LEU A 378 10.93 -3.09 -17.15
CA LEU A 378 10.77 -4.51 -16.78
C LEU A 378 9.73 -5.20 -17.70
N PRO A 379 10.13 -6.20 -18.51
CA PRO A 379 9.20 -6.98 -19.33
C PRO A 379 8.39 -7.94 -18.46
N SER A 380 7.23 -7.51 -18.05
CA SER A 380 6.32 -8.27 -17.17
C SER A 380 4.87 -8.00 -17.55
N THR A 381 4.01 -8.99 -17.30
CA THR A 381 2.55 -8.86 -17.42
C THR A 381 1.90 -8.11 -16.26
N ILE A 382 2.68 -7.67 -15.29
CA ILE A 382 2.21 -6.87 -14.15
C ILE A 382 1.86 -5.47 -14.64
N GLU A 383 0.65 -5.03 -14.30
CA GLU A 383 0.12 -3.72 -14.64
C GLU A 383 0.45 -2.70 -13.53
N ASN A 384 1.74 -2.46 -13.30
CA ASN A 384 2.21 -1.61 -12.21
C ASN A 384 3.43 -0.78 -12.59
N ALA A 385 3.73 0.22 -11.77
CA ALA A 385 5.02 0.89 -11.64
C ALA A 385 5.28 1.11 -10.14
N SER A 386 6.53 1.35 -9.75
CA SER A 386 6.87 1.60 -8.35
C SER A 386 8.11 2.48 -8.27
N GLY A 387 8.04 3.53 -7.46
CA GLY A 387 9.15 4.45 -7.18
C GLY A 387 9.67 4.32 -5.73
N PRO A 388 10.29 3.20 -5.35
CA PRO A 388 10.89 3.06 -4.04
C PRO A 388 12.14 3.92 -3.91
N HIS A 389 12.51 4.25 -2.67
CA HIS A 389 13.78 4.86 -2.36
C HIS A 389 14.41 4.22 -1.13
N ILE A 390 15.73 4.20 -1.09
CA ILE A 390 16.49 3.82 0.09
C ILE A 390 17.04 5.08 0.77
N HIS A 391 17.03 5.08 2.08
CA HIS A 391 17.37 6.27 2.84
C HIS A 391 18.17 5.94 4.11
N ASP A 392 18.96 6.89 4.57
CA ASP A 392 19.67 6.85 5.83
C ASP A 392 18.69 6.95 7.01
N PRO A 393 18.52 5.90 7.84
CA PRO A 393 17.57 5.92 8.94
C PRO A 393 17.94 6.88 10.09
N ARG A 394 19.13 7.48 10.05
CA ARG A 394 19.56 8.50 11.02
C ARG A 394 18.94 9.87 10.71
N THR A 395 18.66 10.15 9.42
CA THR A 395 18.32 11.51 8.96
C THR A 395 17.17 11.58 7.96
N GLY A 396 16.81 10.46 7.34
CA GLY A 396 15.89 10.41 6.20
C GLY A 396 16.53 10.88 4.87
N GLU A 397 17.86 11.02 4.78
CA GLU A 397 18.54 11.33 3.52
C GLU A 397 18.32 10.20 2.51
N ILE A 398 17.69 10.49 1.37
CA ILE A 398 17.56 9.54 0.27
C ILE A 398 18.94 9.36 -0.37
N LEU A 399 19.37 8.12 -0.49
CA LEU A 399 20.69 7.74 -1.00
C LEU A 399 20.64 7.27 -2.45
N ASP A 400 19.57 6.52 -2.78
CA ASP A 400 19.35 5.98 -4.10
C ASP A 400 17.88 5.65 -4.33
N SER A 401 17.47 5.53 -5.61
CA SER A 401 16.10 5.19 -5.98
C SER A 401 16.03 4.59 -7.37
N ASP A 402 15.68 3.32 -7.44
CA ASP A 402 15.42 2.61 -8.68
C ASP A 402 13.92 2.49 -8.94
N ILE A 403 13.42 3.21 -9.95
CA ILE A 403 12.03 3.13 -10.36
C ILE A 403 11.82 1.86 -11.18
N GLN A 404 10.86 1.03 -10.77
CA GLN A 404 10.48 -0.18 -11.48
C GLN A 404 9.29 0.13 -12.40
N PHE A 405 9.50 0.01 -13.71
CA PHE A 405 8.50 0.34 -14.71
C PHE A 405 8.12 -0.91 -15.50
N TYR A 406 6.99 -1.54 -15.17
CA TYR A 406 6.54 -2.77 -15.81
C TYR A 406 5.85 -2.49 -17.15
N HIS A 407 6.16 -3.28 -18.16
CA HIS A 407 5.67 -3.08 -19.54
C HIS A 407 4.14 -2.97 -19.62
N ASN A 408 3.43 -3.83 -18.88
CA ASN A 408 1.97 -3.88 -18.95
C ASN A 408 1.25 -2.74 -18.21
N ILE A 409 1.97 -1.80 -17.59
CA ILE A 409 1.36 -0.54 -17.15
C ILE A 409 0.66 0.19 -18.31
N MET A 410 1.12 -0.01 -19.55
CA MET A 410 0.47 0.54 -20.75
C MET A 410 -0.96 0.02 -20.92
N ASN A 411 -1.21 -1.26 -20.62
CA ASN A 411 -2.56 -1.84 -20.69
C ASN A 411 -3.49 -1.17 -19.68
N LEU A 412 -3.01 -1.02 -18.43
CA LEU A 412 -3.78 -0.38 -17.38
C LEU A 412 -4.11 1.09 -17.70
N GLN A 413 -3.10 1.84 -18.18
CA GLN A 413 -3.28 3.24 -18.56
C GLN A 413 -4.23 3.41 -19.75
N ARG A 414 -4.14 2.52 -20.76
CA ARG A 414 -5.08 2.45 -21.89
C ARG A 414 -6.53 2.31 -21.39
N ASP A 415 -6.75 1.36 -20.48
CA ASP A 415 -8.08 1.01 -20.04
C ASP A 415 -8.69 2.12 -19.18
N TRP A 416 -7.94 2.65 -18.23
CA TRP A 416 -8.42 3.79 -17.43
C TRP A 416 -8.72 5.02 -18.27
N TYR A 417 -7.82 5.40 -19.17
CA TYR A 417 -8.03 6.56 -20.02
C TYR A 417 -9.26 6.40 -20.91
N PHE A 418 -9.41 5.23 -21.54
CA PHE A 418 -10.57 4.91 -22.34
C PHE A 418 -11.88 4.99 -21.53
N LEU A 419 -11.93 4.37 -20.37
CA LEU A 419 -13.13 4.30 -19.54
C LEU A 419 -13.52 5.65 -18.93
N GLN A 420 -12.54 6.42 -18.49
CA GLN A 420 -12.80 7.66 -17.75
C GLN A 420 -13.00 8.86 -18.68
N VAL A 421 -12.19 8.99 -19.73
CA VAL A 421 -12.17 10.17 -20.57
C VAL A 421 -12.21 9.87 -22.08
N GLY A 422 -12.34 8.63 -22.52
CA GLY A 422 -12.44 8.27 -23.93
C GLY A 422 -13.55 9.01 -24.71
N PRO A 423 -14.73 9.31 -24.12
CA PRO A 423 -15.73 10.14 -24.79
C PRO A 423 -15.28 11.58 -25.07
N LEU A 424 -14.24 12.07 -24.38
CA LEU A 424 -13.75 13.45 -24.45
C LEU A 424 -12.56 13.61 -25.39
N ASP A 425 -11.83 12.53 -25.70
CA ASP A 425 -10.66 12.53 -26.58
C ASP A 425 -10.88 11.64 -27.80
N ALA A 426 -10.93 12.22 -28.98
CA ALA A 426 -11.14 11.48 -30.23
C ALA A 426 -10.05 10.42 -30.49
N ARG A 427 -8.83 10.63 -29.97
CA ARG A 427 -7.71 9.68 -30.10
C ARG A 427 -7.95 8.39 -29.32
N ALA A 428 -8.76 8.45 -28.25
CA ALA A 428 -9.07 7.30 -27.41
C ALA A 428 -10.32 6.51 -27.85
N GLN A 429 -11.03 6.96 -28.89
CA GLN A 429 -12.29 6.32 -29.33
C GLN A 429 -12.07 5.04 -30.16
N ARG A 430 -10.83 4.69 -30.42
CA ARG A 430 -10.42 3.45 -31.11
C ARG A 430 -9.17 2.88 -30.44
N LEU A 431 -9.12 1.57 -30.31
CA LEU A 431 -7.95 0.87 -29.75
C LEU A 431 -7.21 0.12 -30.87
N PRO A 432 -5.87 0.00 -30.77
CA PRO A 432 -5.03 0.54 -29.70
C PRO A 432 -4.92 2.07 -29.73
N LEU A 433 -4.53 2.67 -28.59
CA LEU A 433 -4.28 4.11 -28.49
C LEU A 433 -3.06 4.49 -29.36
N PRO A 434 -3.04 5.69 -29.98
CA PRO A 434 -1.86 6.15 -30.72
C PRO A 434 -0.67 6.40 -29.79
N ASP A 435 0.55 6.29 -30.36
CA ASP A 435 1.80 6.35 -29.57
C ASP A 435 2.00 7.69 -28.85
N ASP A 436 1.56 8.81 -29.41
CA ASP A 436 1.66 10.12 -28.75
C ASP A 436 0.79 10.20 -27.50
N LEU A 437 -0.40 9.65 -27.53
CA LEU A 437 -1.27 9.57 -26.36
C LEU A 437 -0.70 8.60 -25.32
N MET A 438 -0.33 7.38 -25.73
CA MET A 438 0.29 6.42 -24.81
C MET A 438 1.55 7.00 -24.17
N GLY A 439 2.39 7.69 -24.93
CA GLY A 439 3.56 8.37 -24.41
C GLY A 439 3.22 9.41 -23.33
N THR A 440 2.16 10.19 -23.51
CA THR A 440 1.67 11.15 -22.50
C THR A 440 1.23 10.44 -21.22
N LEU A 441 0.58 9.28 -21.34
CA LEU A 441 0.17 8.48 -20.19
C LEU A 441 1.38 7.90 -19.44
N LEU A 442 2.42 7.45 -20.18
CA LEU A 442 3.67 7.00 -19.58
C LEU A 442 4.42 8.14 -18.87
N GLU A 443 4.44 9.33 -19.45
CA GLU A 443 5.00 10.55 -18.85
C GLU A 443 4.33 10.86 -17.50
N TYR A 444 3.00 10.73 -17.42
CA TYR A 444 2.24 10.87 -16.17
C TYR A 444 2.69 9.85 -15.11
N VAL A 445 2.77 8.57 -15.48
CA VAL A 445 3.19 7.51 -14.55
C VAL A 445 4.61 7.77 -14.04
N VAL A 446 5.57 8.07 -14.93
CA VAL A 446 6.95 8.36 -14.51
C VAL A 446 7.00 9.55 -13.57
N ALA A 447 6.27 10.63 -13.87
CA ALA A 447 6.23 11.79 -12.99
C ALA A 447 5.68 11.46 -11.60
N HIS A 448 4.67 10.59 -11.50
CA HIS A 448 4.11 10.10 -10.24
C HIS A 448 5.15 9.29 -9.45
N GLU A 449 5.80 8.30 -10.09
CA GLU A 449 6.82 7.48 -9.44
C GLU A 449 8.02 8.33 -8.96
N VAL A 450 8.43 9.31 -9.75
CA VAL A 450 9.46 10.27 -9.34
C VAL A 450 9.02 11.01 -8.08
N GLY A 451 7.75 11.39 -7.93
CA GLY A 451 7.24 11.99 -6.70
C GLY A 451 7.51 11.16 -5.46
N HIS A 452 7.29 9.84 -5.52
CA HIS A 452 7.63 8.96 -4.40
C HIS A 452 9.12 8.95 -4.10
N THR A 453 9.95 8.96 -5.13
CA THR A 453 11.40 8.99 -5.00
C THR A 453 11.95 10.33 -4.49
N LEU A 454 11.12 11.36 -4.47
CA LEU A 454 11.39 12.65 -3.82
C LEU A 454 10.92 12.70 -2.36
N GLY A 455 10.36 11.61 -1.86
CA GLY A 455 9.89 11.46 -0.48
C GLY A 455 8.40 11.66 -0.28
N PHE A 456 7.59 11.87 -1.34
CA PHE A 456 6.15 12.12 -1.21
C PHE A 456 5.33 10.84 -1.05
N GLN A 457 4.40 10.87 -0.11
CA GLN A 457 3.32 9.90 0.01
C GLN A 457 2.15 10.26 -0.94
N HIS A 458 1.25 9.31 -1.15
CA HIS A 458 -0.02 9.64 -1.80
C HIS A 458 -0.82 10.65 -0.97
N ASN A 459 -1.49 11.59 -1.66
CA ASN A 459 -2.40 12.53 -1.03
C ASN A 459 -3.82 12.35 -1.59
N MET A 460 -4.55 11.38 -1.08
CA MET A 460 -5.91 11.05 -1.53
C MET A 460 -6.93 12.15 -1.21
N LYS A 461 -6.66 13.04 -0.27
CA LYS A 461 -7.52 14.17 0.07
C LYS A 461 -7.64 15.20 -1.07
N SER A 462 -6.66 15.26 -1.95
CA SER A 462 -6.56 16.29 -2.99
C SER A 462 -7.73 16.27 -3.98
N SER A 463 -8.22 15.08 -4.38
CA SER A 463 -9.36 14.91 -5.29
C SER A 463 -10.63 15.57 -4.80
N SER A 464 -10.82 15.76 -3.49
CA SER A 464 -12.00 16.35 -2.86
C SER A 464 -11.84 17.82 -2.51
N THR A 465 -10.68 18.44 -2.76
CA THR A 465 -10.40 19.82 -2.30
C THR A 465 -10.86 20.90 -3.28
N TYR A 466 -10.98 20.58 -4.56
CA TYR A 466 -11.50 21.52 -5.54
C TYR A 466 -13.02 21.49 -5.60
N PRO A 467 -13.69 22.67 -5.70
CA PRO A 467 -15.13 22.70 -5.98
C PRO A 467 -15.45 21.93 -7.25
N GLN A 468 -16.51 21.12 -7.21
CA GLN A 468 -16.89 20.23 -8.33
C GLN A 468 -17.07 20.98 -9.66
N GLU A 469 -17.58 22.20 -9.62
CA GLU A 469 -17.77 23.03 -10.79
C GLU A 469 -16.45 23.49 -11.43
N ARG A 470 -15.38 23.60 -10.66
CA ARG A 470 -14.06 24.03 -11.13
C ARG A 470 -13.33 22.95 -11.93
N VAL A 471 -13.52 21.70 -11.60
CA VAL A 471 -12.90 20.58 -12.36
C VAL A 471 -13.53 20.39 -13.74
N ARG A 472 -14.59 21.16 -14.05
CA ARG A 472 -15.25 21.28 -15.35
C ARG A 472 -15.01 22.63 -16.05
N ASP A 473 -14.39 23.57 -15.36
CA ASP A 473 -14.03 24.89 -15.90
C ASP A 473 -12.72 24.79 -16.67
N ARG A 474 -12.76 24.97 -17.98
CA ARG A 474 -11.60 24.85 -18.87
C ARG A 474 -10.42 25.71 -18.46
N GLU A 475 -10.67 26.98 -18.07
CA GLU A 475 -9.60 27.92 -17.70
C GLU A 475 -8.98 27.55 -16.35
N TRP A 476 -9.83 27.10 -15.42
CA TRP A 476 -9.35 26.60 -14.13
C TRP A 476 -8.48 25.35 -14.30
N VAL A 477 -8.98 24.33 -15.02
CA VAL A 477 -8.26 23.05 -15.19
C VAL A 477 -6.95 23.26 -15.94
N HIS A 478 -6.92 24.14 -16.95
CA HIS A 478 -5.67 24.49 -17.64
C HIS A 478 -4.62 25.10 -16.68
N LYS A 479 -5.04 25.93 -15.73
CA LYS A 479 -4.15 26.63 -14.80
C LYS A 479 -3.79 25.80 -13.58
N MET A 480 -4.76 25.10 -12.99
CA MET A 480 -4.68 24.45 -11.67
C MET A 480 -4.63 22.93 -11.73
N GLY A 481 -4.89 22.34 -12.91
CA GLY A 481 -5.19 20.91 -13.01
C GLY A 481 -6.62 20.59 -12.53
N HIS A 482 -7.03 19.35 -12.69
CA HIS A 482 -8.27 18.82 -12.11
C HIS A 482 -8.11 18.28 -10.69
N VAL A 483 -6.87 18.18 -10.22
CA VAL A 483 -6.45 17.76 -8.88
C VAL A 483 -5.22 18.58 -8.46
N ALA A 484 -5.05 18.82 -7.17
CA ALA A 484 -4.00 19.72 -6.69
C ALA A 484 -2.62 19.10 -6.62
N THR A 485 -2.50 17.77 -6.74
CA THR A 485 -1.23 17.04 -6.70
C THR A 485 -1.22 15.87 -7.67
N LEU A 486 -0.06 15.64 -8.25
CA LEU A 486 0.25 14.44 -9.01
C LEU A 486 0.25 13.16 -8.14
N MET A 487 0.39 13.31 -6.82
CA MET A 487 0.46 12.19 -5.88
C MET A 487 -0.92 11.70 -5.40
N ASP A 488 -2.00 12.21 -5.96
CA ASP A 488 -3.34 11.66 -5.79
C ASP A 488 -3.59 10.53 -6.80
N TYR A 489 -4.35 9.52 -6.43
CA TYR A 489 -4.88 8.54 -7.37
C TYR A 489 -6.16 9.05 -8.05
N SER A 490 -6.16 10.31 -8.48
CA SER A 490 -7.28 10.90 -9.22
C SER A 490 -7.51 10.23 -10.57
N ARG A 491 -6.45 9.69 -11.15
CA ARG A 491 -6.39 9.22 -12.52
C ARG A 491 -6.73 10.35 -13.50
N PHE A 492 -7.78 10.21 -14.29
CA PHE A 492 -8.15 11.18 -15.32
C PHE A 492 -9.41 11.96 -14.92
N ASN A 493 -9.65 13.13 -15.53
CA ASN A 493 -10.80 13.96 -15.21
C ASN A 493 -12.12 13.38 -15.75
N TYR A 494 -12.60 12.28 -15.14
CA TYR A 494 -13.83 11.58 -15.54
C TYR A 494 -15.11 12.38 -15.29
N VAL A 495 -15.05 13.48 -14.56
CA VAL A 495 -16.17 14.39 -14.27
C VAL A 495 -16.44 15.33 -15.44
N ALA A 496 -15.40 15.67 -16.20
CA ALA A 496 -15.51 16.51 -17.40
C ALA A 496 -16.49 15.91 -18.41
N GLN A 497 -17.18 16.78 -19.14
CA GLN A 497 -18.17 16.39 -20.16
C GLN A 497 -17.75 16.93 -21.53
N PRO A 498 -18.18 16.33 -22.64
CA PRO A 498 -17.84 16.84 -23.99
C PRO A 498 -18.19 18.31 -24.21
N GLU A 499 -19.26 18.76 -23.60
CA GLU A 499 -19.70 20.17 -23.66
C GLU A 499 -18.79 21.14 -22.94
N ASP A 500 -17.96 20.69 -22.00
CA ASP A 500 -17.02 21.54 -21.24
C ASP A 500 -15.80 21.92 -22.10
N LYS A 501 -15.53 21.18 -23.19
CA LYS A 501 -14.45 21.42 -24.15
C LYS A 501 -13.07 21.57 -23.49
N ILE A 502 -12.81 20.78 -22.47
CA ILE A 502 -11.48 20.70 -21.84
C ILE A 502 -10.49 20.10 -22.85
N ASP A 503 -9.30 20.68 -22.92
CA ASP A 503 -8.25 20.16 -23.77
C ASP A 503 -7.85 18.74 -23.30
N PRO A 504 -7.72 17.75 -24.16
CA PRO A 504 -7.28 16.41 -23.77
C PRO A 504 -5.98 16.38 -22.97
N ALA A 505 -5.06 17.31 -23.17
CA ALA A 505 -3.85 17.42 -22.35
C ALA A 505 -4.14 17.77 -20.88
N ASP A 506 -5.23 18.48 -20.63
CA ASP A 506 -5.66 18.90 -19.29
C ASP A 506 -6.54 17.85 -18.59
N LEU A 507 -6.86 16.72 -19.26
CA LEU A 507 -7.55 15.57 -18.67
C LEU A 507 -6.61 14.66 -17.86
N VAL A 508 -5.30 14.84 -18.03
CA VAL A 508 -4.23 14.08 -17.36
C VAL A 508 -3.65 14.92 -16.22
N PRO A 509 -3.42 14.36 -15.03
CA PRO A 509 -2.83 15.13 -13.92
C PRO A 509 -1.40 15.59 -14.23
N GLY A 510 -1.01 16.71 -13.66
CA GLY A 510 0.34 17.26 -13.72
C GLY A 510 0.83 17.72 -12.34
N ILE A 511 2.03 18.31 -12.30
CA ILE A 511 2.53 18.96 -11.08
C ILE A 511 1.57 20.08 -10.68
N GLY A 512 0.88 19.88 -9.58
CA GLY A 512 -0.14 20.78 -9.07
C GLY A 512 0.36 21.77 -8.01
N PRO A 513 -0.50 22.64 -7.53
CA PRO A 513 -0.13 23.64 -6.50
C PRO A 513 0.29 22.99 -5.17
N TYR A 514 -0.26 21.84 -4.81
CA TYR A 514 0.20 21.09 -3.63
C TYR A 514 1.63 20.61 -3.80
N ASP A 515 1.98 20.03 -4.95
CA ASP A 515 3.32 19.51 -5.21
C ASP A 515 4.37 20.62 -5.11
N VAL A 516 4.06 21.80 -5.65
CA VAL A 516 4.94 22.99 -5.57
C VAL A 516 5.10 23.44 -4.12
N TRP A 517 4.02 23.56 -3.37
CA TRP A 517 4.02 23.95 -1.97
C TRP A 517 4.75 22.93 -1.07
N ALA A 518 4.44 21.65 -1.22
CA ALA A 518 5.04 20.58 -0.42
C ALA A 518 6.54 20.41 -0.73
N THR A 519 6.95 20.59 -2.01
CA THR A 519 8.37 20.60 -2.38
C THR A 519 9.08 21.80 -1.73
N ALA A 520 8.49 22.98 -1.74
CA ALA A 520 9.04 24.13 -1.05
C ALA A 520 9.15 23.88 0.47
N TRP A 521 8.13 23.33 1.09
CA TRP A 521 8.14 22.96 2.51
C TRP A 521 9.26 21.98 2.85
N GLY A 522 9.47 20.95 2.04
CA GLY A 522 10.46 19.88 2.31
C GLY A 522 11.90 20.28 1.96
N TYR A 523 12.10 21.07 0.90
CA TYR A 523 13.42 21.29 0.31
C TYR A 523 13.97 22.72 0.44
N LYS A 524 13.10 23.73 0.64
CA LYS A 524 13.57 25.12 0.76
C LYS A 524 14.48 25.29 1.97
N PRO A 525 15.72 25.81 1.81
CA PRO A 525 16.62 26.05 2.92
C PRO A 525 16.07 27.10 3.89
N ILE A 526 16.35 26.91 5.19
CA ILE A 526 16.11 27.89 6.25
C ILE A 526 17.47 28.30 6.82
N PRO A 527 18.14 29.35 6.28
CA PRO A 527 19.52 29.63 6.58
C PRO A 527 19.81 29.95 8.05
N SER A 528 18.81 30.42 8.80
CA SER A 528 18.93 30.73 10.23
C SER A 528 18.86 29.50 11.14
N ALA A 529 18.51 28.32 10.61
CA ALA A 529 18.37 27.11 11.37
C ALA A 529 19.54 26.15 11.14
N HIS A 530 20.12 25.65 12.24
CA HIS A 530 21.25 24.72 12.25
C HIS A 530 20.90 23.40 12.93
N THR A 531 19.66 23.25 13.42
CA THR A 531 19.13 22.04 14.00
C THR A 531 17.66 21.85 13.56
N PRO A 532 17.12 20.62 13.57
CA PRO A 532 15.72 20.38 13.22
C PRO A 532 14.73 21.17 14.09
N ASP A 533 15.04 21.36 15.37
CA ASP A 533 14.17 22.09 16.30
C ASP A 533 14.11 23.58 15.98
N GLN A 534 15.17 24.17 15.42
CA GLN A 534 15.18 25.58 14.98
C GLN A 534 14.33 25.81 13.73
N GLU A 535 14.11 24.78 12.90
CA GLU A 535 13.22 24.88 11.74
C GLU A 535 11.74 24.84 12.13
N LYS A 536 11.38 24.24 13.29
CA LYS A 536 10.01 23.89 13.68
C LYS A 536 9.01 25.04 13.55
N ALA A 537 9.34 26.23 14.03
CA ALA A 537 8.40 27.36 14.01
C ALA A 537 8.11 27.83 12.57
N THR A 538 9.12 27.82 11.70
CA THR A 538 8.96 28.18 10.29
C THR A 538 8.13 27.14 9.54
N LEU A 539 8.45 25.84 9.76
CA LEU A 539 7.73 24.73 9.13
C LEU A 539 6.25 24.69 9.58
N ASP A 540 5.95 24.90 10.87
CA ASP A 540 4.58 25.02 11.36
C ASP A 540 3.83 26.19 10.72
N SER A 541 4.48 27.34 10.57
CA SER A 541 3.89 28.49 9.89
C SER A 541 3.52 28.20 8.43
N TRP A 542 4.41 27.51 7.70
CA TRP A 542 4.13 27.10 6.33
C TRP A 542 3.01 26.04 6.26
N ALA A 543 3.02 25.04 7.15
CA ALA A 543 1.98 24.02 7.18
C ALA A 543 0.57 24.58 7.49
N ARG A 544 0.48 25.68 8.27
CA ARG A 544 -0.79 26.38 8.55
C ARG A 544 -1.41 27.08 7.35
N GLU A 545 -0.70 27.23 6.23
CA GLU A 545 -1.29 27.79 4.99
C GLU A 545 -2.46 26.95 4.48
N GLN A 546 -2.53 25.65 4.81
CA GLN A 546 -3.67 24.78 4.50
C GLN A 546 -5.01 25.26 5.09
N ASP A 547 -5.00 26.07 6.15
CA ASP A 547 -6.23 26.60 6.76
C ASP A 547 -6.94 27.61 5.84
N LYS A 548 -6.15 28.32 5.04
CA LYS A 548 -6.65 29.32 4.06
C LYS A 548 -6.74 28.73 2.66
N THR A 549 -5.97 27.70 2.36
CA THR A 549 -5.82 27.09 1.04
C THR A 549 -6.17 25.61 1.13
N PRO A 550 -7.45 25.21 0.95
CA PRO A 550 -7.90 23.83 1.16
C PRO A 550 -7.13 22.78 0.35
N TRP A 551 -6.64 23.12 -0.83
CA TRP A 551 -5.87 22.21 -1.69
C TRP A 551 -4.41 22.02 -1.25
N TYR A 552 -3.99 22.59 -0.10
CA TYR A 552 -2.75 22.23 0.61
C TYR A 552 -2.99 21.18 1.69
N ARG A 553 -4.22 20.73 1.90
CA ARG A 553 -4.53 19.66 2.85
C ARG A 553 -3.97 18.32 2.37
N PHE A 554 -3.48 17.58 3.32
CA PHE A 554 -2.92 16.26 3.10
C PHE A 554 -3.68 15.20 3.89
N SER A 555 -3.95 14.07 3.27
CA SER A 555 -4.24 12.81 3.93
C SER A 555 -3.97 11.63 3.00
N THR A 556 -3.49 10.54 3.59
CA THR A 556 -3.28 9.26 2.91
C THR A 556 -4.07 8.17 3.62
N GLU A 557 -5.39 8.21 3.49
CA GLU A 557 -6.32 7.23 4.11
C GLU A 557 -6.21 7.10 5.64
N GLY A 558 -5.68 8.14 6.31
CA GLY A 558 -5.41 8.15 7.75
C GLY A 558 -6.64 8.13 8.65
N SER A 559 -7.84 8.34 8.10
CA SER A 559 -9.12 8.32 8.81
C SER A 559 -9.76 6.93 8.89
N ALA A 560 -9.06 5.87 8.49
CA ALA A 560 -9.55 4.49 8.46
C ALA A 560 -10.89 4.35 7.69
N GLY A 561 -11.00 5.01 6.54
CA GLY A 561 -12.18 4.96 5.67
C GLY A 561 -13.41 5.68 6.23
N SER A 562 -13.25 6.59 7.18
CA SER A 562 -14.34 7.43 7.69
C SER A 562 -14.51 8.74 6.92
N ASP A 563 -13.49 9.20 6.22
CA ASP A 563 -13.54 10.43 5.42
C ASP A 563 -13.89 10.14 3.95
N PRO A 564 -15.05 10.62 3.46
CA PRO A 564 -15.41 10.46 2.05
C PRO A 564 -14.52 11.26 1.09
N GLY A 565 -13.71 12.18 1.58
CA GLY A 565 -12.78 12.94 0.79
C GLY A 565 -11.39 12.32 0.62
N GLU A 566 -11.17 11.10 1.11
CA GLU A 566 -9.86 10.40 1.05
C GLU A 566 -9.92 9.13 0.17
N LEU A 567 -10.65 9.18 -0.93
CA LEU A 567 -10.87 8.02 -1.79
C LEU A 567 -10.05 8.11 -3.07
N THR A 568 -9.69 6.96 -3.63
CA THR A 568 -9.01 6.88 -4.93
C THR A 568 -9.98 7.15 -6.07
N GLU A 569 -9.51 7.76 -7.15
CA GLU A 569 -10.29 8.07 -8.35
C GLU A 569 -11.54 8.91 -8.05
N ALA A 570 -11.41 9.90 -7.17
CA ALA A 570 -12.48 10.67 -6.56
C ALA A 570 -12.53 12.15 -7.04
N VAL A 571 -12.17 12.41 -8.30
CA VAL A 571 -12.16 13.75 -8.89
C VAL A 571 -13.50 14.47 -8.68
N GLY A 572 -13.45 15.68 -8.13
CA GLY A 572 -14.65 16.49 -7.88
C GLY A 572 -15.49 16.05 -6.68
N ASP A 573 -14.98 15.16 -5.82
CA ASP A 573 -15.70 14.65 -4.65
C ASP A 573 -15.83 15.64 -3.49
N ALA A 574 -15.49 16.90 -3.69
CA ALA A 574 -16.12 17.98 -2.92
C ALA A 574 -17.66 17.87 -2.95
N ASP A 575 -18.22 17.27 -4.02
CA ASP A 575 -19.60 16.84 -4.15
C ASP A 575 -19.69 15.49 -4.88
N ALA A 576 -19.45 14.38 -4.16
CA ALA A 576 -19.40 13.04 -4.72
C ALA A 576 -20.71 12.61 -5.39
N VAL A 577 -21.87 13.12 -4.98
CA VAL A 577 -23.15 12.83 -5.66
C VAL A 577 -23.15 13.41 -7.07
N LYS A 578 -22.70 14.66 -7.23
CA LYS A 578 -22.65 15.30 -8.55
C LYS A 578 -21.55 14.74 -9.42
N SER A 579 -20.35 14.50 -8.87
CA SER A 579 -19.22 13.94 -9.62
C SER A 579 -19.54 12.55 -10.15
N THR A 580 -20.08 11.67 -9.30
CA THR A 580 -20.51 10.32 -9.70
C THR A 580 -21.63 10.36 -10.73
N ALA A 581 -22.60 11.28 -10.62
CA ALA A 581 -23.64 11.43 -11.63
C ALA A 581 -23.06 11.78 -13.02
N LEU A 582 -22.00 12.58 -13.08
CA LEU A 582 -21.31 12.95 -14.31
C LEU A 582 -20.43 11.80 -14.83
N GLY A 583 -19.72 11.09 -13.95
CA GLY A 583 -18.97 9.89 -14.28
C GLY A 583 -19.84 8.81 -14.90
N ILE A 584 -21.02 8.52 -14.31
CA ILE A 584 -22.00 7.57 -14.87
C ILE A 584 -22.44 7.99 -16.27
N LYS A 585 -22.62 9.30 -16.55
CA LYS A 585 -22.94 9.77 -17.92
C LYS A 585 -21.82 9.43 -18.90
N ASN A 586 -20.55 9.57 -18.50
CA ASN A 586 -19.42 9.18 -19.33
C ASN A 586 -19.36 7.66 -19.52
N LEU A 587 -19.59 6.86 -18.49
CA LEU A 587 -19.66 5.39 -18.61
C LEU A 587 -20.81 4.95 -19.52
N GLN A 588 -21.93 5.63 -19.54
CA GLN A 588 -23.02 5.37 -20.49
C GLN A 588 -22.62 5.67 -21.94
N ARG A 589 -21.74 6.66 -22.18
CA ARG A 589 -21.14 6.92 -23.49
C ARG A 589 -20.13 5.84 -23.87
N VAL A 590 -19.26 5.49 -22.92
CA VAL A 590 -18.29 4.38 -23.10
C VAL A 590 -19.00 3.08 -23.45
N ALA A 591 -20.06 2.71 -22.76
CA ALA A 591 -20.84 1.49 -23.05
C ALA A 591 -21.32 1.42 -24.51
N LYS A 592 -21.68 2.58 -25.10
CA LYS A 592 -22.09 2.66 -26.52
C LYS A 592 -20.92 2.58 -27.48
N MET A 593 -19.72 2.99 -27.04
CA MET A 593 -18.49 2.99 -27.85
C MET A 593 -17.74 1.66 -27.78
N LEU A 594 -17.92 0.89 -26.69
CA LEU A 594 -17.08 -0.23 -26.30
C LEU A 594 -16.91 -1.25 -27.45
N LEU A 595 -17.98 -1.72 -28.05
CA LEU A 595 -17.93 -2.70 -29.13
C LEU A 595 -17.14 -2.16 -30.35
N THR A 596 -17.40 -0.92 -30.78
CA THR A 596 -16.73 -0.34 -31.94
C THR A 596 -15.27 0.01 -31.69
N ALA A 597 -14.93 0.41 -30.47
CA ALA A 597 -13.57 0.76 -30.08
C ALA A 597 -12.66 -0.47 -29.99
N THR A 598 -13.18 -1.63 -29.58
CA THR A 598 -12.40 -2.86 -29.36
C THR A 598 -12.41 -3.81 -30.57
N THR A 599 -13.17 -3.53 -31.64
CA THR A 599 -13.25 -4.40 -32.83
C THR A 599 -12.64 -3.74 -34.08
N THR A 600 -11.58 -2.98 -33.90
CA THR A 600 -10.89 -2.26 -34.99
C THR A 600 -9.99 -3.16 -35.81
N GLN A 601 -9.50 -4.28 -35.23
CA GLN A 601 -8.57 -5.21 -35.88
C GLN A 601 -9.29 -6.48 -36.30
N LYS A 602 -9.37 -6.73 -37.59
CA LYS A 602 -10.00 -7.92 -38.14
C LYS A 602 -9.16 -9.16 -37.86
N GLY A 603 -9.80 -10.19 -37.26
CA GLY A 603 -9.16 -11.48 -36.96
C GLY A 603 -8.78 -11.64 -35.48
N GLU A 604 -8.83 -10.56 -34.69
CA GLU A 604 -8.61 -10.64 -33.25
C GLU A 604 -9.84 -11.18 -32.49
N PRO A 605 -9.62 -11.86 -31.35
CA PRO A 605 -10.70 -12.33 -30.47
C PRO A 605 -11.37 -11.15 -29.74
N TYR A 606 -12.45 -11.42 -28.98
CA TYR A 606 -13.17 -10.42 -28.20
C TYR A 606 -12.62 -10.24 -26.79
N ASP A 607 -11.33 -10.55 -26.52
CA ASP A 607 -10.73 -10.52 -25.18
C ASP A 607 -10.68 -9.09 -24.64
N ASP A 608 -10.23 -8.11 -25.44
CA ASP A 608 -10.24 -6.69 -25.05
C ASP A 608 -11.65 -6.18 -24.74
N LEU A 609 -12.68 -6.63 -25.50
CA LEU A 609 -14.06 -6.28 -25.23
C LEU A 609 -14.51 -6.83 -23.87
N SER A 610 -14.17 -8.09 -23.58
CA SER A 610 -14.50 -8.74 -22.30
C SER A 610 -13.81 -8.07 -21.12
N GLU A 611 -12.53 -7.76 -21.25
CA GLU A 611 -11.73 -7.09 -20.24
C GLU A 611 -12.30 -5.70 -19.93
N LEU A 612 -12.45 -4.85 -20.94
CA LEU A 612 -12.94 -3.48 -20.77
C LEU A 612 -14.38 -3.43 -20.28
N TYR A 613 -15.23 -4.38 -20.66
CA TYR A 613 -16.57 -4.47 -20.09
C TYR A 613 -16.52 -4.76 -18.58
N GLY A 614 -15.66 -5.68 -18.16
CA GLY A 614 -15.43 -5.96 -16.74
C GLY A 614 -14.92 -4.74 -15.98
N ARG A 615 -13.91 -4.05 -16.52
CA ARG A 615 -13.34 -2.83 -15.92
C ARG A 615 -14.34 -1.67 -15.91
N MET A 616 -15.21 -1.54 -16.90
CA MET A 616 -16.31 -0.55 -16.92
C MET A 616 -17.30 -0.76 -15.76
N LEU A 617 -17.68 -2.00 -15.49
CA LEU A 617 -18.52 -2.32 -14.32
C LEU A 617 -17.76 -2.09 -13.00
N GLY A 618 -16.45 -2.32 -12.99
CA GLY A 618 -15.57 -1.98 -11.86
C GLY A 618 -15.57 -0.48 -11.59
N GLN A 619 -15.35 0.34 -12.62
CA GLN A 619 -15.37 1.80 -12.52
C GLN A 619 -16.73 2.32 -12.00
N TRP A 620 -17.85 1.82 -12.53
CA TRP A 620 -19.18 2.15 -12.02
C TRP A 620 -19.31 1.80 -10.53
N THR A 621 -18.85 0.61 -10.13
CA THR A 621 -18.91 0.15 -8.73
C THR A 621 -18.07 1.06 -7.82
N LEU A 622 -16.89 1.49 -8.27
CA LEU A 622 -16.00 2.40 -7.54
C LEU A 622 -16.68 3.76 -7.32
N GLU A 623 -17.18 4.39 -8.39
CA GLU A 623 -17.79 5.71 -8.32
C GLU A 623 -19.06 5.75 -7.43
N VAL A 624 -19.91 4.72 -7.47
CA VAL A 624 -21.07 4.67 -6.55
C VAL A 624 -20.66 4.38 -5.10
N ASN A 625 -19.51 3.74 -4.87
CA ASN A 625 -18.95 3.58 -3.53
C ASN A 625 -18.43 4.90 -2.94
N HIS A 626 -17.99 5.87 -3.74
CA HIS A 626 -17.68 7.22 -3.26
C HIS A 626 -18.92 7.88 -2.63
N VAL A 627 -20.06 7.73 -3.26
CA VAL A 627 -21.32 8.22 -2.68
C VAL A 627 -21.69 7.46 -1.40
N ALA A 628 -21.47 6.15 -1.36
CA ALA A 628 -21.71 5.37 -0.14
C ALA A 628 -20.83 5.82 1.04
N ALA A 629 -19.62 6.33 0.78
CA ALA A 629 -18.72 6.80 1.82
C ALA A 629 -19.22 8.04 2.57
N ILE A 630 -20.11 8.82 1.96
CA ILE A 630 -20.75 10.00 2.59
C ILE A 630 -21.57 9.59 3.82
N VAL A 631 -22.20 8.41 3.81
CA VAL A 631 -23.06 7.94 4.90
C VAL A 631 -22.24 7.52 6.11
N GLY A 632 -22.51 8.10 7.27
CA GLY A 632 -21.71 7.90 8.49
C GLY A 632 -20.26 8.42 8.34
N GLY A 633 -20.03 9.35 7.40
CA GLY A 633 -18.73 9.94 7.13
C GLY A 633 -18.37 11.10 8.04
N PHE A 634 -17.07 11.40 8.09
CA PHE A 634 -16.49 12.57 8.74
C PHE A 634 -15.52 13.23 7.78
N ASP A 635 -15.63 14.55 7.59
CA ASP A 635 -14.58 15.33 6.95
C ASP A 635 -13.41 15.47 7.93
N SER A 636 -12.23 15.04 7.53
CA SER A 636 -11.03 15.07 8.36
C SER A 636 -10.03 16.13 7.88
N GLN A 637 -9.37 16.76 8.82
CA GLN A 637 -8.23 17.62 8.57
C GLN A 637 -7.20 17.48 9.68
N GLN A 638 -5.96 17.21 9.33
CA GLN A 638 -4.89 17.21 10.33
C GLN A 638 -4.69 18.65 10.86
N LYS A 639 -4.71 18.78 12.19
CA LYS A 639 -4.59 20.08 12.86
C LYS A 639 -3.74 19.95 14.12
N HIS A 640 -2.90 20.93 14.36
CA HIS A 640 -2.12 21.11 15.58
C HIS A 640 -2.80 22.09 16.54
N ILE A 641 -2.39 22.05 17.80
CA ILE A 641 -2.86 22.99 18.82
C ILE A 641 -2.67 24.44 18.33
N GLY A 642 -3.71 25.26 18.50
CA GLY A 642 -3.72 26.65 18.03
C GLY A 642 -4.21 26.83 16.59
N GLN A 643 -4.69 25.77 15.91
CA GLN A 643 -5.49 25.87 14.69
C GLN A 643 -6.98 25.79 15.04
N ASP A 644 -7.80 26.61 14.39
CA ASP A 644 -9.23 26.67 14.64
C ASP A 644 -9.99 25.46 14.09
N GLY A 645 -11.11 25.11 14.74
CA GLY A 645 -12.05 24.06 14.33
C GLY A 645 -11.61 22.65 14.73
N ALA A 646 -12.52 21.70 14.54
CA ALA A 646 -12.31 20.29 14.86
C ALA A 646 -11.45 19.60 13.81
N ARG A 647 -10.80 18.50 14.20
CA ARG A 647 -10.10 17.60 13.27
C ARG A 647 -11.07 16.73 12.48
N PHE A 648 -12.19 16.35 13.08
CA PHE A 648 -13.22 15.50 12.48
C PHE A 648 -14.57 16.20 12.56
N THR A 649 -15.21 16.41 11.42
CA THR A 649 -16.53 17.04 11.33
C THR A 649 -17.50 16.05 10.69
N PRO A 650 -18.63 15.69 11.37
CA PRO A 650 -19.61 14.78 10.76
C PRO A 650 -20.17 15.33 9.46
N VAL A 651 -20.32 14.46 8.46
CA VAL A 651 -21.02 14.85 7.24
C VAL A 651 -22.48 15.21 7.58
N PRO A 652 -23.01 16.37 7.14
CA PRO A 652 -24.36 16.80 7.47
C PRO A 652 -25.44 15.78 7.07
N LYS A 653 -26.47 15.58 7.90
CA LYS A 653 -27.60 14.64 7.65
C LYS A 653 -28.17 14.78 6.24
N ALA A 654 -28.40 15.99 5.78
CA ALA A 654 -28.99 16.24 4.46
C ALA A 654 -28.16 15.62 3.32
N ARG A 655 -26.81 15.68 3.42
CA ARG A 655 -25.90 15.08 2.42
C ARG A 655 -25.90 13.56 2.49
N GLN A 656 -26.03 12.98 3.69
CA GLN A 656 -26.12 11.53 3.87
C GLN A 656 -27.43 11.00 3.29
N VAL A 657 -28.56 11.68 3.52
CA VAL A 657 -29.87 11.32 2.93
C VAL A 657 -29.86 11.43 1.41
N GLU A 658 -29.26 12.49 0.86
CA GLU A 658 -29.05 12.68 -0.58
C GLU A 658 -28.25 11.53 -1.18
N ALA A 659 -27.18 11.12 -0.51
CA ALA A 659 -26.32 10.00 -0.93
C ALA A 659 -27.12 8.68 -0.99
N VAL A 660 -27.90 8.34 0.03
CA VAL A 660 -28.74 7.12 0.03
C VAL A 660 -29.78 7.17 -1.09
N LYS A 661 -30.40 8.31 -1.31
CA LYS A 661 -31.34 8.50 -2.43
C LYS A 661 -30.66 8.24 -3.77
N PHE A 662 -29.50 8.84 -3.99
CA PHE A 662 -28.74 8.66 -5.22
C PHE A 662 -28.36 7.19 -5.45
N LEU A 663 -27.90 6.48 -4.41
CA LEU A 663 -27.56 5.06 -4.49
C LEU A 663 -28.76 4.20 -4.84
N ASN A 664 -29.92 4.49 -4.26
CA ASN A 664 -31.18 3.79 -4.57
C ASN A 664 -31.54 3.92 -6.06
N GLU A 665 -31.29 5.08 -6.67
CA GLU A 665 -31.63 5.38 -8.06
C GLU A 665 -30.56 4.88 -9.06
N ASN A 666 -29.26 4.90 -8.69
CA ASN A 666 -28.16 4.70 -9.63
C ASN A 666 -27.36 3.42 -9.38
N ALA A 667 -27.26 2.92 -8.13
CA ALA A 667 -26.57 1.70 -7.80
C ALA A 667 -27.50 0.49 -7.72
N PHE A 668 -28.68 0.66 -7.10
CA PHE A 668 -29.60 -0.43 -6.84
C PHE A 668 -30.69 -0.61 -7.92
N ALA A 669 -30.84 0.31 -8.84
CA ALA A 669 -31.61 0.11 -10.06
C ALA A 669 -30.89 -0.87 -11.03
N THR A 670 -31.64 -1.49 -11.94
CA THR A 670 -31.04 -2.32 -13.00
C THR A 670 -30.28 -1.42 -13.98
N PRO A 671 -28.97 -1.59 -14.16
CA PRO A 671 -28.15 -0.73 -15.01
C PRO A 671 -28.35 -1.10 -16.50
N THR A 672 -29.51 -0.76 -17.06
CA THR A 672 -29.89 -1.13 -18.43
C THR A 672 -28.93 -0.63 -19.50
N TRP A 673 -28.23 0.44 -19.24
CA TRP A 673 -27.20 1.03 -20.11
C TRP A 673 -25.98 0.12 -20.34
N ALA A 674 -25.68 -0.79 -19.38
CA ALA A 674 -24.59 -1.76 -19.47
C ALA A 674 -25.02 -3.12 -20.07
N LEU A 675 -26.29 -3.30 -20.44
CA LEU A 675 -26.89 -4.59 -20.82
C LEU A 675 -27.16 -4.69 -22.33
N ASP A 676 -26.24 -4.22 -23.17
CA ASP A 676 -26.33 -4.37 -24.61
C ASP A 676 -26.25 -5.85 -25.02
N LYS A 677 -27.24 -6.33 -25.78
CA LYS A 677 -27.34 -7.75 -26.15
C LYS A 677 -26.24 -8.21 -27.08
N ASP A 678 -25.87 -7.32 -28.02
CA ASP A 678 -24.89 -7.62 -29.05
C ASP A 678 -23.51 -7.75 -28.44
N MET A 679 -23.19 -6.87 -27.52
CA MET A 679 -21.95 -6.88 -26.74
C MET A 679 -21.88 -8.14 -25.86
N LEU A 680 -22.89 -8.36 -25.01
CA LEU A 680 -22.89 -9.48 -24.05
C LEU A 680 -22.75 -10.85 -24.73
N ARG A 681 -23.44 -11.06 -25.89
CA ARG A 681 -23.36 -12.33 -26.63
C ARG A 681 -22.02 -12.58 -27.32
N ARG A 682 -21.17 -11.58 -27.44
CA ARG A 682 -19.78 -11.72 -27.92
C ARG A 682 -18.80 -12.02 -26.81
N ILE A 683 -19.14 -11.63 -25.58
CA ILE A 683 -18.30 -11.86 -24.41
C ILE A 683 -18.54 -13.25 -23.81
N GLU A 684 -19.83 -13.59 -23.53
CA GLU A 684 -20.16 -14.81 -22.80
C GLU A 684 -21.63 -15.24 -23.04
N PRO A 685 -21.92 -16.56 -22.99
CA PRO A 685 -23.29 -17.05 -23.15
C PRO A 685 -24.17 -16.78 -21.93
N ILE A 686 -23.55 -16.78 -20.72
CA ILE A 686 -24.17 -16.54 -19.42
C ILE A 686 -23.17 -15.80 -18.53
N GLY A 687 -23.66 -15.04 -17.54
CA GLY A 687 -22.75 -14.35 -16.58
C GLY A 687 -23.22 -12.94 -16.22
N ALA A 688 -23.87 -12.24 -17.13
CA ALA A 688 -24.31 -10.85 -16.93
C ALA A 688 -25.09 -10.63 -15.61
N LEU A 689 -25.98 -11.57 -15.24
CA LEU A 689 -26.72 -11.52 -13.98
C LEU A 689 -25.78 -11.55 -12.76
N ASN A 690 -24.75 -12.37 -12.80
CA ASN A 690 -23.79 -12.49 -11.70
C ASN A 690 -22.87 -11.28 -11.62
N ARG A 691 -22.41 -10.75 -12.74
CA ARG A 691 -21.57 -9.53 -12.79
C ARG A 691 -22.30 -8.36 -12.14
N ILE A 692 -23.56 -8.11 -12.53
CA ILE A 692 -24.36 -7.02 -11.94
C ILE A 692 -24.67 -7.32 -10.47
N ARG A 693 -25.00 -8.56 -10.09
CA ARG A 693 -25.19 -8.94 -8.69
C ARG A 693 -23.93 -8.64 -7.86
N ASN A 694 -22.76 -9.02 -8.35
CA ASN A 694 -21.50 -8.81 -7.64
C ASN A 694 -21.22 -7.31 -7.44
N ALA A 695 -21.39 -6.50 -8.48
CA ALA A 695 -21.23 -5.05 -8.41
C ALA A 695 -22.20 -4.44 -7.38
N GLN A 696 -23.50 -4.72 -7.49
CA GLN A 696 -24.52 -4.21 -6.57
C GLN A 696 -24.34 -4.71 -5.14
N SER A 697 -23.92 -5.98 -4.95
CA SER A 697 -23.65 -6.54 -3.63
C SER A 697 -22.42 -5.91 -2.98
N SER A 698 -21.41 -5.56 -3.76
CA SER A 698 -20.24 -4.81 -3.25
C SER A 698 -20.66 -3.48 -2.65
N VAL A 699 -21.46 -2.71 -3.38
CA VAL A 699 -21.98 -1.41 -2.89
C VAL A 699 -22.87 -1.59 -1.67
N LEU A 700 -23.77 -2.59 -1.69
CA LEU A 700 -24.69 -2.87 -0.59
C LEU A 700 -23.94 -3.29 0.69
N ASN A 701 -22.93 -4.15 0.56
CA ASN A 701 -22.09 -4.59 1.68
C ASN A 701 -21.27 -3.42 2.27
N ASN A 702 -20.72 -2.54 1.43
CA ASN A 702 -20.01 -1.34 1.88
C ASN A 702 -20.97 -0.39 2.60
N LEU A 703 -22.12 -0.08 1.99
CA LEU A 703 -23.13 0.82 2.56
C LEU A 703 -23.67 0.30 3.91
N LEU A 704 -23.90 -1.00 4.03
CA LEU A 704 -24.42 -1.66 5.22
C LEU A 704 -23.32 -2.27 6.11
N SER A 705 -22.06 -1.79 6.01
CA SER A 705 -20.97 -2.30 6.84
C SER A 705 -21.18 -2.00 8.32
N SER A 706 -20.72 -2.90 9.21
CA SER A 706 -20.90 -2.74 10.66
C SER A 706 -20.19 -1.49 11.19
N SER A 707 -19.02 -1.15 10.64
CA SER A 707 -18.28 0.06 11.02
C SER A 707 -19.03 1.35 10.64
N ARG A 708 -19.70 1.38 9.49
CA ARG A 708 -20.56 2.52 9.10
C ARG A 708 -21.77 2.65 10.00
N PHE A 709 -22.46 1.52 10.27
CA PHE A 709 -23.58 1.51 11.20
C PHE A 709 -23.16 1.97 12.59
N ALA A 710 -22.01 1.53 13.10
CA ALA A 710 -21.48 1.99 14.38
C ALA A 710 -21.21 3.51 14.38
N ARG A 711 -20.65 4.08 13.28
CA ARG A 711 -20.46 5.53 13.17
C ARG A 711 -21.80 6.30 13.18
N LEU A 712 -22.85 5.77 12.55
CA LEU A 712 -24.18 6.39 12.62
C LEU A 712 -24.76 6.38 14.04
N VAL A 713 -24.56 5.28 14.78
CA VAL A 713 -24.96 5.18 16.22
C VAL A 713 -24.16 6.17 17.06
N GLU A 714 -22.86 6.31 16.82
CA GLU A 714 -22.00 7.28 17.50
C GLU A 714 -22.44 8.72 17.20
N GLN A 715 -22.70 9.06 15.93
CA GLN A 715 -23.22 10.37 15.54
C GLN A 715 -24.57 10.65 16.20
N GLN A 716 -25.47 9.66 16.29
CA GLN A 716 -26.73 9.80 17.03
C GLN A 716 -26.48 10.10 18.50
N ALA A 717 -25.55 9.41 19.14
CA ALA A 717 -25.26 9.57 20.57
C ALA A 717 -24.65 10.96 20.89
N VAL A 718 -23.79 11.47 19.99
CA VAL A 718 -23.08 12.75 20.18
C VAL A 718 -23.91 13.94 19.70
N ASP A 719 -24.54 13.85 18.52
CA ASP A 719 -25.18 14.99 17.82
C ASP A 719 -26.73 14.97 17.94
N GLY A 720 -27.31 13.89 18.55
CA GLY A 720 -28.76 13.77 18.81
C GLY A 720 -29.59 13.74 17.54
N ASP A 721 -30.68 14.53 17.51
CA ASP A 721 -31.64 14.59 16.40
C ASP A 721 -31.06 15.20 15.11
N SER A 722 -29.95 15.91 15.18
CA SER A 722 -29.29 16.48 14.01
C SER A 722 -28.56 15.43 13.17
N ALA A 723 -28.25 14.26 13.76
CA ALA A 723 -27.62 13.14 13.08
C ALA A 723 -28.63 12.39 12.18
N TYR A 724 -28.10 11.71 11.16
CA TYR A 724 -28.90 10.75 10.38
C TYR A 724 -29.14 9.50 11.22
N GLN A 725 -30.38 9.31 11.63
CA GLN A 725 -30.72 8.23 12.57
C GLN A 725 -30.53 6.85 11.93
N PRO A 726 -29.89 5.87 12.64
CA PRO A 726 -29.67 4.53 12.11
C PRO A 726 -30.94 3.83 11.60
N ALA A 727 -32.09 4.05 12.28
CA ALA A 727 -33.39 3.51 11.85
C ALA A 727 -33.88 4.16 10.53
N GLU A 728 -33.72 5.48 10.39
CA GLU A 728 -34.08 6.18 9.13
C GLU A 728 -33.22 5.68 7.98
N PHE A 729 -31.90 5.58 8.20
CA PHE A 729 -30.96 5.07 7.21
C PHE A 729 -31.33 3.68 6.69
N LEU A 730 -31.55 2.72 7.58
CA LEU A 730 -31.91 1.36 7.19
C LEU A 730 -33.26 1.31 6.46
N ALA A 731 -34.25 2.09 6.91
CA ALA A 731 -35.55 2.19 6.25
C ALA A 731 -35.41 2.77 4.84
N ASP A 732 -34.57 3.79 4.64
CA ASP A 732 -34.38 4.41 3.32
C ASP A 732 -33.65 3.49 2.34
N VAL A 733 -32.63 2.73 2.81
CA VAL A 733 -32.00 1.68 2.00
C VAL A 733 -32.98 0.57 1.64
N ARG A 734 -33.78 0.10 2.62
CA ARG A 734 -34.80 -0.93 2.35
C ARG A 734 -35.81 -0.43 1.30
N LYS A 735 -36.31 0.79 1.39
CA LYS A 735 -37.24 1.36 0.40
C LYS A 735 -36.65 1.35 -1.00
N GLY A 736 -35.35 1.69 -1.14
CA GLY A 736 -34.66 1.70 -2.43
C GLY A 736 -34.43 0.30 -3.02
N VAL A 737 -34.06 -0.68 -2.20
CA VAL A 737 -33.87 -2.06 -2.64
C VAL A 737 -35.20 -2.72 -2.99
N TRP A 738 -36.32 -2.29 -2.41
CA TRP A 738 -37.65 -2.90 -2.56
C TRP A 738 -38.67 -1.91 -3.15
N THR A 739 -38.26 -1.02 -4.06
CA THR A 739 -39.09 0.02 -4.67
C THR A 739 -40.35 -0.54 -5.33
N GLU A 740 -40.26 -1.75 -5.90
CA GLU A 740 -41.39 -2.40 -6.61
C GLU A 740 -42.58 -2.72 -5.69
N LEU A 741 -42.33 -2.88 -4.36
CA LEU A 741 -43.41 -3.15 -3.41
C LEU A 741 -44.39 -1.98 -3.26
N SER A 742 -43.97 -0.76 -3.56
CA SER A 742 -44.82 0.44 -3.59
C SER A 742 -45.30 0.84 -4.99
N ALA A 743 -44.84 0.14 -6.05
CA ALA A 743 -45.18 0.49 -7.41
C ALA A 743 -46.64 0.10 -7.73
N PRO A 744 -47.33 0.89 -8.58
CA PRO A 744 -48.72 0.57 -9.01
C PRO A 744 -48.80 -0.78 -9.73
N ARG A 745 -47.83 -1.10 -10.58
CA ARG A 745 -47.68 -2.39 -11.26
C ARG A 745 -46.48 -3.13 -10.67
N LEU A 746 -46.75 -4.17 -9.90
CA LEU A 746 -45.75 -4.97 -9.22
C LEU A 746 -45.13 -5.98 -10.20
N LYS A 747 -43.92 -5.69 -10.67
CA LYS A 747 -43.10 -6.60 -11.49
C LYS A 747 -41.63 -6.41 -11.11
N ILE A 748 -40.98 -7.52 -10.71
CA ILE A 748 -39.58 -7.53 -10.29
C ILE A 748 -38.77 -8.27 -11.35
N ASP A 749 -37.83 -7.62 -12.01
CA ASP A 749 -36.94 -8.24 -12.99
C ASP A 749 -35.88 -9.15 -12.35
N ALA A 750 -35.14 -9.89 -13.19
CA ALA A 750 -34.17 -10.87 -12.71
C ALA A 750 -32.98 -10.24 -11.93
N TYR A 751 -32.54 -9.06 -12.35
CA TYR A 751 -31.45 -8.33 -11.69
C TYR A 751 -31.88 -7.85 -10.30
N ARG A 752 -33.05 -7.25 -10.22
CA ARG A 752 -33.66 -6.81 -8.96
C ARG A 752 -33.90 -7.96 -7.99
N ARG A 753 -34.39 -9.11 -8.48
CA ARG A 753 -34.52 -10.31 -7.63
C ARG A 753 -33.21 -10.79 -7.06
N ASN A 754 -32.08 -10.62 -7.80
CA ASN A 754 -30.75 -10.95 -7.31
C ASN A 754 -30.29 -9.99 -6.22
N LEU A 755 -30.47 -8.68 -6.42
CA LEU A 755 -30.16 -7.66 -5.41
C LEU A 755 -30.98 -7.85 -4.13
N GLN A 756 -32.29 -8.13 -4.25
CA GLN A 756 -33.18 -8.34 -3.12
C GLN A 756 -32.78 -9.57 -2.29
N ARG A 757 -32.30 -10.64 -2.94
CA ARG A 757 -31.69 -11.78 -2.23
C ARG A 757 -30.39 -11.39 -1.52
N ALA A 758 -29.51 -10.63 -2.20
CA ALA A 758 -28.29 -10.14 -1.58
C ALA A 758 -28.56 -9.28 -0.33
N TYR A 759 -29.60 -8.45 -0.33
CA TYR A 759 -30.05 -7.70 0.85
C TYR A 759 -30.43 -8.63 2.02
N LEU A 760 -31.14 -9.72 1.75
CA LEU A 760 -31.49 -10.72 2.77
C LEU A 760 -30.26 -11.48 3.28
N ASP A 761 -29.26 -11.73 2.41
CA ASP A 761 -27.99 -12.35 2.80
C ASP A 761 -27.23 -11.43 3.77
N VAL A 762 -27.17 -10.11 3.49
CA VAL A 762 -26.59 -9.11 4.40
C VAL A 762 -27.32 -9.10 5.74
N ALA A 763 -28.65 -8.98 5.73
CA ALA A 763 -29.46 -8.95 6.94
C ALA A 763 -29.29 -10.24 7.78
N ASN A 764 -29.21 -11.39 7.12
CA ASN A 764 -28.92 -12.66 7.78
C ASN A 764 -27.57 -12.67 8.48
N ASN A 765 -26.53 -12.19 7.80
CA ASN A 765 -25.19 -12.11 8.37
C ASN A 765 -25.16 -11.17 9.58
N LYS A 766 -25.90 -10.05 9.57
CA LYS A 766 -26.00 -9.10 10.69
C LYS A 766 -26.77 -9.66 11.89
N ILE A 767 -27.76 -10.49 11.64
CA ILE A 767 -28.63 -11.08 12.70
C ILE A 767 -28.03 -12.37 13.27
N ASN A 768 -27.52 -13.26 12.41
CA ASN A 768 -27.15 -14.63 12.75
C ASN A 768 -25.66 -14.93 12.56
N GLY A 769 -24.89 -14.01 11.97
CA GLY A 769 -23.45 -14.19 11.78
C GLY A 769 -22.67 -14.24 13.11
N ALA A 770 -21.53 -14.93 13.09
CA ALA A 770 -20.63 -14.94 14.23
C ALA A 770 -20.03 -13.53 14.44
N PRO A 771 -19.78 -13.11 15.69
CA PRO A 771 -19.06 -11.86 15.96
C PRO A 771 -17.69 -11.87 15.25
N GLN A 772 -17.36 -10.80 14.57
CA GLN A 772 -16.04 -10.66 13.98
C GLN A 772 -15.02 -10.41 15.10
N THR A 773 -14.03 -11.28 15.21
CA THR A 773 -12.89 -11.08 16.09
C THR A 773 -11.69 -10.64 15.28
N LEU A 774 -10.99 -9.61 15.75
CA LEU A 774 -9.74 -9.18 15.11
C LEU A 774 -8.70 -10.29 15.21
N PRO A 775 -7.96 -10.58 14.15
CA PRO A 775 -6.84 -11.51 14.21
C PRO A 775 -5.82 -11.07 15.28
N ALA A 776 -5.19 -12.03 15.95
CA ALA A 776 -4.11 -11.71 16.87
C ALA A 776 -2.97 -11.00 16.13
N GLY A 777 -2.51 -9.86 16.64
CA GLY A 777 -1.47 -9.05 16.00
C GLY A 777 -1.98 -8.02 14.96
N PHE A 778 -3.30 -7.84 14.86
CA PHE A 778 -3.87 -6.83 13.97
C PHE A 778 -3.45 -5.40 14.40
N PRO A 779 -3.02 -4.52 13.47
CA PRO A 779 -2.59 -3.18 13.81
C PRO A 779 -3.69 -2.36 14.51
N ALA A 780 -3.37 -1.75 15.65
CA ALA A 780 -4.32 -0.94 16.41
C ALA A 780 -4.85 0.27 15.58
N SER A 781 -4.05 0.78 14.65
CA SER A 781 -4.43 1.86 13.72
C SER A 781 -5.61 1.50 12.82
N LEU A 782 -5.79 0.22 12.52
CA LEU A 782 -6.88 -0.28 11.67
C LEU A 782 -8.07 -0.86 12.48
N ALA A 783 -7.98 -0.88 13.80
CA ALA A 783 -9.06 -1.41 14.66
C ALA A 783 -10.40 -0.68 14.44
N GLY A 784 -10.35 0.60 14.07
CA GLY A 784 -11.54 1.41 13.76
C GLY A 784 -12.39 0.88 12.59
N LEU A 785 -11.78 0.11 11.66
CA LEU A 785 -12.51 -0.53 10.55
C LEU A 785 -13.43 -1.67 11.01
N PHE A 786 -13.19 -2.21 12.21
CA PHE A 786 -13.90 -3.37 12.76
C PHE A 786 -14.79 -3.02 13.94
N VAL A 787 -15.04 -1.72 14.18
CA VAL A 787 -15.96 -1.29 15.22
C VAL A 787 -17.37 -1.77 14.87
N THR A 788 -18.04 -2.40 15.83
CA THR A 788 -19.42 -2.90 15.71
C THR A 788 -20.28 -2.30 16.82
N SER A 789 -21.58 -2.15 16.56
CA SER A 789 -22.55 -1.69 17.55
C SER A 789 -23.43 -2.83 18.02
N GLY A 790 -23.72 -2.89 19.32
CA GLY A 790 -24.70 -3.83 19.89
C GLY A 790 -26.12 -3.63 19.33
N ASP A 791 -26.41 -2.44 18.82
CA ASP A 791 -27.71 -2.08 18.23
C ASP A 791 -27.93 -2.68 16.83
N GLU A 792 -26.88 -3.12 16.15
CA GLU A 792 -26.96 -3.60 14.78
C GLU A 792 -28.00 -4.72 14.64
N ARG A 793 -27.89 -5.74 15.45
CA ARG A 793 -28.79 -6.90 15.38
C ARG A 793 -30.28 -6.57 15.61
N PRO A 794 -30.70 -5.85 16.68
CA PRO A 794 -32.10 -5.48 16.88
C PRO A 794 -32.65 -4.59 15.77
N PHE A 795 -31.86 -3.66 15.22
CA PHE A 795 -32.30 -2.79 14.12
C PHE A 795 -32.56 -3.59 12.84
N TYR A 796 -31.66 -4.49 12.44
CA TYR A 796 -31.89 -5.35 11.28
C TYR A 796 -33.08 -6.29 11.47
N ARG A 797 -33.34 -6.78 12.67
CA ARG A 797 -34.57 -7.57 12.97
C ARG A 797 -35.83 -6.73 12.75
N ALA A 798 -35.84 -5.48 13.23
CA ALA A 798 -36.97 -4.56 13.03
C ALA A 798 -37.21 -4.28 11.54
N GLU A 799 -36.15 -4.08 10.76
CA GLU A 799 -36.24 -3.88 9.30
C GLU A 799 -36.78 -5.10 8.57
N LEU A 800 -36.40 -6.32 8.96
CA LEU A 800 -36.95 -7.54 8.36
C LEU A 800 -38.43 -7.74 8.73
N HIS A 801 -38.89 -7.35 9.93
CA HIS A 801 -40.30 -7.36 10.27
C HIS A 801 -41.11 -6.38 9.38
N ALA A 802 -40.59 -5.16 9.19
CA ALA A 802 -41.20 -4.16 8.33
C ALA A 802 -41.25 -4.62 6.86
N LEU A 803 -40.17 -5.25 6.37
CA LEU A 803 -40.12 -5.82 5.02
C LEU A 803 -41.13 -6.94 4.86
N ASN A 804 -41.23 -7.87 5.83
CA ASN A 804 -42.18 -8.99 5.79
C ASN A 804 -43.63 -8.52 5.70
N ALA A 805 -44.00 -7.46 6.43
CA ALA A 805 -45.35 -6.86 6.33
C ALA A 805 -45.60 -6.32 4.91
N SER A 806 -44.61 -5.62 4.32
CA SER A 806 -44.70 -5.06 2.95
C SER A 806 -44.82 -6.17 1.87
N VAL A 807 -43.99 -7.22 2.01
CA VAL A 807 -44.04 -8.40 1.10
C VAL A 807 -45.38 -9.10 1.18
N THR A 808 -45.89 -9.34 2.39
CA THR A 808 -47.17 -10.00 2.61
C THR A 808 -48.31 -9.20 1.97
N ALA A 809 -48.38 -7.90 2.16
CA ALA A 809 -49.36 -7.04 1.52
C ALA A 809 -49.24 -7.04 -0.01
N SER A 810 -48.04 -7.16 -0.55
CA SER A 810 -47.78 -7.17 -1.99
C SER A 810 -48.14 -8.49 -2.67
N LEU A 811 -48.03 -9.62 -1.98
CA LEU A 811 -48.44 -10.94 -2.51
C LEU A 811 -49.89 -10.97 -2.93
N ALA A 812 -50.78 -10.29 -2.20
CA ALA A 812 -52.21 -10.24 -2.52
C ALA A 812 -52.53 -9.55 -3.86
N ARG A 813 -51.66 -8.63 -4.33
CA ARG A 813 -51.86 -7.78 -5.51
C ARG A 813 -50.98 -8.17 -6.72
N THR A 814 -50.07 -9.12 -6.57
CA THR A 814 -49.16 -9.47 -7.69
C THR A 814 -49.80 -10.48 -8.66
N THR A 815 -49.73 -10.17 -9.94
CA THR A 815 -50.21 -11.01 -11.04
C THR A 815 -49.08 -11.71 -11.80
N ASP A 816 -47.86 -11.20 -11.74
CA ASP A 816 -46.70 -11.77 -12.41
C ASP A 816 -46.19 -13.00 -11.63
N ARG A 817 -46.16 -14.16 -12.32
CA ARG A 817 -45.82 -15.46 -11.71
C ARG A 817 -44.40 -15.46 -11.11
N ALA A 818 -43.42 -14.91 -11.84
CA ALA A 818 -42.02 -14.89 -11.38
C ALA A 818 -41.83 -14.00 -10.15
N THR A 819 -42.53 -12.86 -10.12
CA THR A 819 -42.56 -11.96 -8.97
C THR A 819 -43.24 -12.62 -7.77
N ARG A 820 -44.37 -13.34 -7.98
CA ARG A 820 -45.07 -14.08 -6.91
C ARG A 820 -44.16 -15.10 -6.26
N VAL A 821 -43.56 -16.01 -7.06
CA VAL A 821 -42.63 -17.04 -6.57
C VAL A 821 -41.45 -16.44 -5.82
N HIS A 822 -40.92 -15.32 -6.33
CA HIS A 822 -39.84 -14.61 -5.64
C HIS A 822 -40.29 -14.08 -4.28
N LEU A 823 -41.43 -13.41 -4.17
CA LEU A 823 -41.91 -12.83 -2.91
C LEU A 823 -42.30 -13.90 -1.89
N GLU A 824 -42.87 -15.05 -2.33
CA GLU A 824 -43.11 -16.21 -1.47
C GLU A 824 -41.81 -16.73 -0.87
N GLY A 825 -40.76 -16.92 -1.70
CA GLY A 825 -39.43 -17.33 -1.25
C GLY A 825 -38.79 -16.31 -0.31
N VAL A 826 -38.95 -15.00 -0.56
CA VAL A 826 -38.50 -13.92 0.32
C VAL A 826 -39.17 -14.00 1.68
N ARG A 827 -40.48 -14.17 1.73
CA ARG A 827 -41.23 -14.33 3.00
C ARG A 827 -40.73 -15.51 3.80
N ASP A 828 -40.52 -16.65 3.15
CA ASP A 828 -40.05 -17.87 3.80
C ASP A 828 -38.61 -17.72 4.31
N GLN A 829 -37.75 -17.02 3.54
CA GLN A 829 -36.36 -16.69 3.97
C GLN A 829 -36.34 -15.72 5.17
N ILE A 830 -37.19 -14.69 5.17
CA ILE A 830 -37.33 -13.77 6.33
C ILE A 830 -37.77 -14.54 7.57
N ALA A 831 -38.80 -15.41 7.48
CA ALA A 831 -39.24 -16.22 8.60
C ALA A 831 -38.13 -17.10 9.15
N LYS A 832 -37.33 -17.70 8.27
CA LYS A 832 -36.16 -18.48 8.67
C LYS A 832 -35.07 -17.66 9.36
N ILE A 833 -34.72 -16.47 8.83
CA ILE A 833 -33.71 -15.57 9.43
C ILE A 833 -34.14 -15.10 10.82
N LEU A 834 -35.43 -14.85 11.02
CA LEU A 834 -35.98 -14.35 12.28
C LEU A 834 -36.22 -15.45 13.33
N ASP A 835 -36.17 -16.73 12.94
CA ASP A 835 -36.33 -17.84 13.87
C ASP A 835 -35.14 -17.90 14.85
N PRO A 836 -35.36 -17.84 16.18
CA PRO A 836 -34.29 -17.92 17.17
C PRO A 836 -33.49 -19.25 17.13
N LYS A 837 -34.06 -20.29 16.54
CA LYS A 837 -33.44 -21.62 16.39
C LYS A 837 -32.58 -21.74 15.15
N PHE A 838 -32.68 -20.77 14.25
CA PHE A 838 -31.85 -20.72 13.05
C PHE A 838 -30.41 -20.33 13.44
N ALA A 839 -29.55 -21.34 13.58
CA ALA A 839 -28.12 -21.07 13.53
C ALA A 839 -27.72 -20.92 12.06
N ALA A 840 -27.08 -19.83 11.68
CA ALA A 840 -26.40 -19.76 10.41
C ALA A 840 -25.49 -21.00 10.34
N SER A 841 -25.82 -21.95 9.44
CA SER A 841 -24.86 -22.99 9.06
C SER A 841 -23.57 -22.23 8.80
N SER A 842 -22.48 -22.61 9.45
CA SER A 842 -21.17 -21.99 9.34
C SER A 842 -20.96 -21.66 7.86
N ALA A 843 -21.33 -20.45 7.49
CA ALA A 843 -20.94 -19.91 6.23
C ALA A 843 -19.42 -19.99 6.29
N THR A 844 -18.83 -20.81 5.44
CA THR A 844 -17.45 -20.72 5.09
C THR A 844 -17.14 -19.25 5.14
N SER A 845 -16.25 -18.86 6.06
CA SER A 845 -15.78 -17.52 6.25
C SER A 845 -15.32 -17.03 4.87
N GLY A 846 -16.20 -16.36 4.16
CA GLY A 846 -15.78 -15.56 3.04
C GLY A 846 -14.81 -14.58 3.62
N ALA A 847 -13.54 -14.71 3.26
CA ALA A 847 -12.52 -13.75 3.64
C ALA A 847 -13.12 -12.37 3.37
N VAL A 848 -13.20 -11.55 4.41
CA VAL A 848 -13.55 -10.14 4.26
C VAL A 848 -12.50 -9.58 3.32
N ARG A 849 -12.85 -9.38 2.05
CA ARG A 849 -12.00 -8.60 1.16
C ARG A 849 -12.13 -7.17 1.64
N ILE A 850 -11.15 -6.73 2.39
CA ILE A 850 -10.96 -5.32 2.70
C ILE A 850 -10.60 -4.69 1.37
N PHE A 851 -11.57 -4.00 0.76
CA PHE A 851 -11.29 -3.17 -0.40
C PHE A 851 -10.39 -2.03 0.08
N GLY A 852 -9.20 -1.90 -0.49
CA GLY A 852 -8.38 -0.71 -0.37
C GLY A 852 -7.19 -0.77 0.58
N PHE A 853 -6.92 -1.86 1.29
CA PHE A 853 -5.73 -1.93 2.14
C PHE A 853 -4.82 -3.09 1.71
N ASP A 854 -4.07 -2.85 0.65
CA ASP A 854 -2.80 -3.55 0.51
C ASP A 854 -1.75 -2.66 1.19
N GLU A 855 -1.45 -2.93 2.46
CA GLU A 855 -0.37 -2.28 3.22
C GLU A 855 1.01 -2.64 2.67
N ARG A 856 1.11 -2.84 1.37
CA ARG A 856 2.38 -2.94 0.71
C ARG A 856 2.79 -1.53 0.31
N PRO A 857 3.77 -0.92 1.00
CA PRO A 857 4.26 0.41 0.66
C PRO A 857 4.84 0.51 -0.76
N ASP A 858 4.91 -0.63 -1.47
CA ASP A 858 5.59 -0.78 -2.74
C ASP A 858 4.65 -0.87 -3.95
N VAL A 859 3.33 -0.76 -3.77
CA VAL A 859 2.37 -0.88 -4.88
C VAL A 859 1.75 0.48 -5.17
N CYS A 860 2.37 1.25 -6.04
CA CYS A 860 1.87 2.56 -6.45
C CYS A 860 0.61 2.50 -7.31
N TRP A 861 0.30 1.33 -7.89
CA TRP A 861 -0.83 1.10 -8.78
C TRP A 861 -1.52 -0.19 -8.33
N PRO A 862 -2.46 -0.12 -7.36
CA PRO A 862 -3.11 -1.31 -6.84
C PRO A 862 -3.81 -2.08 -7.96
N ASP A 863 -3.58 -3.39 -7.98
CA ASP A 863 -4.30 -4.34 -8.83
C ASP A 863 -5.78 -4.37 -8.44
N TYR A 864 -6.55 -3.37 -8.84
CA TYR A 864 -8.01 -3.42 -8.84
C TYR A 864 -8.50 -4.37 -9.95
N VAL A 865 -7.95 -5.57 -9.96
CA VAL A 865 -8.57 -6.62 -10.72
C VAL A 865 -9.73 -7.13 -9.89
N ILE A 866 -10.90 -6.54 -10.08
CA ILE A 866 -12.15 -7.28 -9.85
C ILE A 866 -12.10 -8.42 -10.87
N ARG A 867 -11.46 -9.52 -10.49
CA ARG A 867 -11.52 -10.74 -11.28
C ARG A 867 -12.94 -11.30 -11.16
N PRO A 868 -13.54 -11.72 -12.27
CA PRO A 868 -14.90 -12.20 -12.31
C PRO A 868 -15.14 -13.41 -11.42
#